data_0db1a669c875b7a0599e6e9cdd28465d
#
_entry.id   0db1a669c875b7a0599e6e9cdd28465d
#
_cell.length_a   1.000
_cell.length_b   1.000
_cell.length_c   1.000
_cell.angle_alpha   90.00
_cell.angle_beta   90.00
_cell.angle_gamma   90.00
#
_symmetry.space_group_name_H-M   'P 1'
#
loop_
_entity.id
_entity.type
_entity.pdbx_description
1 polymer ?
#
loop_
_entity_poly.entity_id
_entity_poly.type
_entity_poly.pdbx_seq_one_letter_code
_entity_poly.pdbx_strand_id
1 'polypeptide(L)'
;MAKLTRRQWLKVGLAFGGLSAFGLSYREVAKRAIDGLIHGTSGRVTLDRINGNSLLPEGRAMPEWQGNPQQAISMTQCFGCWTQCGVRVRVDRQTDRVLRIAGNPYHPLSQERHVDSALPLQEALAQLGGESGLDARSTACARGATLLEGLYSPLRVLEPMKRVGKRGEGKWQRISFEQLIAEVVEGGDLFGEGYVDGLRAIRDLETPIDARRPGLGPKANQLLVTNAGDDGRDSFLRRFAQNSFGSKNFGAHGAYCGLAYRAGSGALMNDLDKNPHVKPDWEQVKFALFMGTSPAQSGNPFKRQARQLASARLRSEFRYAVVAPALPLTTTLADDHGHWIPILPGTDSALAMAMIQWILDNRRYQAGYLAIPSEVAMQRAGEKSWTNATHLVIAESEHPLAGQHLTLAHLNGAESASPLVVNGAGELVPAEVCDRAELWVTRTVALHDGAQVAVKSGFQCLKEAADKLSPEAYSRECGVPVARIAALAEAFTAHGRKAAVIAHGGMMAANGFYNTWSVMMLNVLIGNLSLEGGVFVGGGKFNGFAEGPRYNLVEFPGLVKPKGLNIARSKAAYETSDEYREKVAAGVSPWPARAPWYPFVAGQLTELLTSALAGYPYALKVWISNMTNPLYGIAGLRGVAEERLKDPARLPLFIAIDAFINETTALADYIIPDTHNFESWGFSAPWGGVASKATTARWPIVTPATAKTAQGQPISMEAFCIAVAKRLALPGFGDRAIGDGQGELLPLNRAEDYYLRAAANVAFAGKAPVPAARTEELALCGVDRLLPQLAQTLRADEIDRVAFIYSRGGRFADHDSGRRDGSVGNRWEKPLQIWNAEVAKHRHAITGERFSGCPTCYPARLSDGRAVEELYPERQWPLRLMSFKSNVMSSSTAVIRRLHDVKPVNLVALNPADGVRFGIQHGDWVSISTPGGSREAQISLLAGVMPGVIAVEHGYGHREMGASQHYLDGEPLAMDERIAAGINLNDLGFADPTREVPNTWLDWVTGAAVRQGIPAAIVKLSA
;
A
#
# COMPACT_ATOMS: atom_id res chain seq x y z
N MET A 1 -55.53 -46.56 -41.52
CA MET A 1 -54.58 -46.39 -40.46
C MET A 1 -53.21 -46.88 -40.94
N ALA A 2 -52.30 -46.05 -41.32
CA ALA A 2 -50.95 -46.40 -41.76
C ALA A 2 -50.17 -47.03 -40.62
N LYS A 3 -49.72 -48.29 -40.78
CA LYS A 3 -48.88 -48.98 -39.81
C LYS A 3 -47.49 -48.37 -39.80
N LEU A 4 -47.18 -47.66 -38.72
CA LEU A 4 -45.84 -47.12 -38.48
C LEU A 4 -44.84 -48.28 -38.40
N THR A 5 -43.70 -48.14 -39.07
CA THR A 5 -42.59 -49.08 -39.01
C THR A 5 -41.88 -49.05 -37.64
N ARG A 6 -41.24 -50.20 -37.28
CA ARG A 6 -40.52 -50.34 -36.02
C ARG A 6 -39.48 -49.19 -35.80
N ARG A 7 -38.91 -48.67 -36.91
CA ARG A 7 -37.96 -47.51 -36.88
C ARG A 7 -38.66 -46.15 -36.62
N GLN A 8 -39.89 -46.00 -37.09
CA GLN A 8 -40.74 -44.83 -36.82
C GLN A 8 -41.24 -44.81 -35.37
N TRP A 9 -41.61 -46.02 -34.84
CA TRP A 9 -41.95 -46.13 -33.41
C TRP A 9 -40.78 -45.86 -32.49
N LEU A 10 -39.52 -46.25 -32.83
CA LEU A 10 -38.34 -45.92 -32.11
C LEU A 10 -38.04 -44.39 -32.14
N LYS A 11 -38.22 -43.74 -33.29
CA LYS A 11 -38.06 -42.28 -33.42
C LYS A 11 -39.12 -41.51 -32.61
N VAL A 12 -40.35 -41.94 -32.61
CA VAL A 12 -41.46 -41.38 -31.82
C VAL A 12 -41.18 -41.60 -30.33
N GLY A 13 -40.73 -42.78 -29.92
CA GLY A 13 -40.37 -43.07 -28.53
C GLY A 13 -39.17 -42.27 -28.04
N LEU A 14 -38.14 -42.09 -28.87
CA LEU A 14 -37.00 -41.21 -28.56
C LEU A 14 -37.37 -39.74 -28.49
N ALA A 15 -38.25 -39.27 -29.37
CA ALA A 15 -38.75 -37.89 -29.33
C ALA A 15 -39.65 -37.65 -28.10
N PHE A 16 -40.53 -38.59 -27.75
CA PHE A 16 -41.33 -38.50 -26.51
C PHE A 16 -40.50 -38.67 -25.25
N GLY A 17 -39.51 -39.55 -25.22
CA GLY A 17 -38.58 -39.70 -24.11
C GLY A 17 -37.72 -38.49 -23.94
N GLY A 18 -37.21 -37.89 -25.03
CA GLY A 18 -36.43 -36.62 -25.01
C GLY A 18 -37.29 -35.43 -24.54
N LEU A 19 -38.53 -35.29 -25.03
CA LEU A 19 -39.47 -34.26 -24.59
C LEU A 19 -39.87 -34.45 -23.12
N SER A 20 -40.03 -35.70 -22.66
CA SER A 20 -40.34 -35.99 -21.26
C SER A 20 -39.13 -35.69 -20.34
N ALA A 21 -37.94 -36.08 -20.76
CA ALA A 21 -36.71 -35.74 -20.02
C ALA A 21 -36.44 -34.21 -19.98
N PHE A 22 -36.67 -33.54 -21.13
CA PHE A 22 -36.60 -32.08 -21.21
C PHE A 22 -37.66 -31.41 -20.34
N GLY A 23 -38.90 -31.87 -20.38
CA GLY A 23 -40.01 -31.37 -19.56
C GLY A 23 -39.76 -31.59 -18.06
N LEU A 24 -39.19 -32.73 -17.67
CA LEU A 24 -38.82 -33.00 -16.27
C LEU A 24 -37.64 -32.13 -15.80
N SER A 25 -36.64 -31.95 -16.68
CA SER A 25 -35.49 -31.07 -16.36
C SER A 25 -35.88 -29.58 -16.20
N TYR A 26 -36.90 -29.14 -16.96
CA TYR A 26 -37.38 -27.75 -16.90
C TYR A 26 -38.68 -27.56 -16.11
N ARG A 27 -39.14 -28.62 -15.43
CA ARG A 27 -40.40 -28.59 -14.65
C ARG A 27 -40.46 -27.41 -13.68
N GLU A 28 -39.39 -27.11 -12.99
CA GLU A 28 -39.33 -25.96 -12.05
C GLU A 28 -39.36 -24.61 -12.77
N VAL A 29 -38.78 -24.52 -13.97
CA VAL A 29 -38.85 -23.32 -14.81
C VAL A 29 -40.26 -23.11 -15.32
N ALA A 30 -40.93 -24.16 -15.81
CA ALA A 30 -42.31 -24.12 -16.26
C ALA A 30 -43.27 -23.76 -15.10
N LYS A 31 -43.08 -24.36 -13.94
CA LYS A 31 -43.85 -24.06 -12.73
C LYS A 31 -43.72 -22.60 -12.31
N ARG A 32 -42.51 -22.04 -12.36
CA ARG A 32 -42.20 -20.63 -12.07
C ARG A 32 -42.84 -19.68 -13.11
N ALA A 33 -42.78 -20.06 -14.39
CA ALA A 33 -43.41 -19.29 -15.47
C ALA A 33 -44.94 -19.23 -15.32
N ILE A 34 -45.56 -20.37 -14.97
CA ILE A 34 -47.00 -20.47 -14.72
C ILE A 34 -47.38 -19.67 -13.46
N ASP A 35 -46.60 -19.81 -12.40
CA ASP A 35 -46.81 -19.02 -11.15
C ASP A 35 -46.69 -17.52 -11.40
N GLY A 36 -45.71 -17.10 -12.19
CA GLY A 36 -45.55 -15.71 -12.64
C GLY A 36 -46.68 -15.18 -13.50
N LEU A 37 -47.24 -16.04 -14.37
CA LEU A 37 -48.45 -15.71 -15.20
C LEU A 37 -49.73 -15.59 -14.38
N ILE A 38 -49.93 -16.44 -13.39
CA ILE A 38 -51.14 -16.49 -12.58
C ILE A 38 -51.12 -15.39 -11.50
N HIS A 39 -49.99 -15.14 -10.86
CA HIS A 39 -49.89 -14.20 -9.70
C HIS A 39 -49.24 -12.89 -10.06
N GLY A 40 -48.90 -12.63 -11.32
CA GLY A 40 -48.31 -11.35 -11.75
C GLY A 40 -46.91 -11.10 -11.18
N THR A 41 -46.27 -12.10 -10.58
CA THR A 41 -44.96 -11.99 -9.98
C THR A 41 -43.92 -12.75 -10.83
N SER A 42 -42.94 -12.04 -11.33
CA SER A 42 -41.82 -12.67 -11.99
C SER A 42 -40.88 -13.30 -10.93
N GLY A 43 -41.02 -14.60 -10.71
CA GLY A 43 -40.10 -15.45 -9.98
C GLY A 43 -39.73 -14.98 -8.56
N ARG A 44 -40.14 -15.70 -7.54
CA ARG A 44 -39.53 -15.60 -6.21
C ARG A 44 -38.09 -16.13 -6.24
N VAL A 45 -37.15 -15.30 -5.84
CA VAL A 45 -35.78 -15.76 -5.59
C VAL A 45 -35.78 -16.71 -4.40
N THR A 46 -35.38 -17.93 -4.64
CA THR A 46 -35.18 -18.90 -3.56
C THR A 46 -33.95 -18.49 -2.77
N LEU A 47 -34.12 -18.22 -1.48
CA LEU A 47 -33.01 -18.01 -0.56
C LEU A 47 -32.15 -19.27 -0.50
N ASP A 48 -30.88 -19.15 -0.82
CA ASP A 48 -29.91 -20.19 -0.53
C ASP A 48 -29.72 -20.28 0.98
N ARG A 49 -30.11 -21.41 1.57
CA ARG A 49 -30.03 -21.64 3.00
C ARG A 49 -28.60 -21.59 3.54
N ILE A 50 -27.61 -21.89 2.70
CA ILE A 50 -26.18 -21.90 3.06
C ILE A 50 -25.58 -20.53 2.87
N ASN A 51 -25.82 -19.88 1.73
CA ASN A 51 -25.16 -18.65 1.31
C ASN A 51 -26.01 -17.39 1.45
N GLY A 52 -27.26 -17.51 1.86
CA GLY A 52 -28.21 -16.40 1.86
C GLY A 52 -28.66 -16.03 0.46
N ASN A 53 -29.02 -14.81 0.21
CA ASN A 53 -29.56 -14.36 -1.09
C ASN A 53 -28.47 -14.42 -2.15
N SER A 54 -28.52 -15.37 -3.03
CA SER A 54 -27.48 -15.56 -4.02
C SER A 54 -27.78 -14.96 -5.39
N LEU A 55 -29.04 -14.80 -5.74
CA LEU A 55 -29.42 -14.33 -7.08
C LEU A 55 -30.45 -13.22 -6.98
N LEU A 56 -30.25 -12.16 -7.76
CA LEU A 56 -31.23 -11.15 -8.05
C LEU A 56 -32.09 -11.62 -9.23
N PRO A 57 -33.41 -11.57 -9.12
CA PRO A 57 -34.26 -11.65 -10.30
C PRO A 57 -34.00 -10.42 -11.18
N GLU A 58 -33.93 -10.63 -12.47
CA GLU A 58 -33.74 -9.54 -13.42
C GLU A 58 -34.78 -8.41 -13.17
N GLY A 59 -34.29 -7.20 -12.86
CA GLY A 59 -35.08 -6.00 -12.71
C GLY A 59 -35.99 -5.94 -11.49
N ARG A 60 -35.74 -6.71 -10.41
CA ARG A 60 -36.60 -6.76 -9.22
C ARG A 60 -35.83 -6.59 -7.92
N ALA A 61 -36.55 -6.19 -6.88
CA ALA A 61 -36.05 -6.03 -5.53
C ALA A 61 -35.38 -7.31 -4.98
N MET A 62 -34.34 -7.15 -4.17
CA MET A 62 -33.75 -8.25 -3.41
C MET A 62 -34.77 -8.83 -2.42
N PRO A 63 -34.70 -10.13 -2.09
CA PRO A 63 -35.49 -10.68 -1.00
C PRO A 63 -35.28 -9.90 0.29
N GLU A 64 -36.34 -9.80 1.08
CA GLU A 64 -36.22 -9.19 2.41
C GLU A 64 -35.21 -9.97 3.27
N TRP A 65 -34.46 -9.25 4.07
CA TRP A 65 -33.52 -9.85 4.99
C TRP A 65 -34.26 -10.61 6.12
N GLN A 66 -33.84 -11.84 6.36
CA GLN A 66 -34.35 -12.65 7.45
C GLN A 66 -33.19 -13.08 8.38
N GLY A 67 -33.34 -12.85 9.69
CA GLY A 67 -32.40 -13.28 10.71
C GLY A 67 -32.44 -14.81 10.87
N ASN A 68 -31.25 -15.38 11.15
CA ASN A 68 -31.10 -16.77 11.53
C ASN A 68 -30.43 -16.81 12.91
N PRO A 69 -31.16 -17.26 13.98
CA PRO A 69 -30.61 -17.28 15.34
C PRO A 69 -29.38 -18.21 15.52
N GLN A 70 -29.21 -19.18 14.61
CA GLN A 70 -28.05 -20.08 14.65
C GLN A 70 -26.79 -19.44 14.04
N GLN A 71 -26.89 -18.21 13.52
CA GLN A 71 -25.79 -17.53 12.86
C GLN A 71 -25.60 -16.12 13.44
N ALA A 72 -24.33 -15.71 13.53
CA ALA A 72 -23.96 -14.32 13.80
C ALA A 72 -23.56 -13.63 12.48
N ILE A 73 -23.80 -12.32 12.39
CA ILE A 73 -23.36 -11.47 11.27
C ILE A 73 -22.34 -10.48 11.82
N SER A 74 -21.12 -10.94 11.96
CA SER A 74 -20.04 -10.17 12.57
C SER A 74 -19.45 -9.15 11.63
N MET A 75 -19.27 -7.92 12.10
CA MET A 75 -18.63 -6.84 11.35
C MET A 75 -17.13 -6.82 11.66
N THR A 76 -16.29 -6.82 10.63
CA THR A 76 -14.84 -6.84 10.78
C THR A 76 -14.16 -6.27 9.54
N GLN A 77 -12.83 -6.37 9.48
CA GLN A 77 -11.99 -5.88 8.39
C GLN A 77 -11.63 -6.99 7.41
N CYS A 78 -11.60 -6.66 6.13
CA CYS A 78 -11.04 -7.49 5.05
C CYS A 78 -9.55 -7.19 4.89
N PHE A 79 -8.74 -8.21 4.75
CA PHE A 79 -7.30 -8.09 4.46
C PHE A 79 -6.86 -8.82 3.17
N GLY A 80 -7.77 -9.05 2.23
CA GLY A 80 -7.45 -9.60 0.89
C GLY A 80 -6.62 -8.65 0.02
N CYS A 81 -6.46 -7.41 0.43
CA CYS A 81 -5.52 -6.40 -0.08
C CYS A 81 -5.45 -5.22 0.90
N TRP A 82 -4.52 -4.27 0.65
CA TRP A 82 -4.32 -3.10 1.50
C TRP A 82 -5.43 -2.04 1.46
N THR A 83 -6.56 -2.29 0.76
CA THR A 83 -7.73 -1.38 0.80
C THR A 83 -8.42 -1.38 2.16
N GLN A 84 -8.35 -2.49 2.91
CA GLN A 84 -8.86 -2.61 4.28
C GLN A 84 -10.36 -2.29 4.40
N CYS A 85 -11.16 -2.82 3.45
CA CYS A 85 -12.60 -2.63 3.45
C CYS A 85 -13.25 -3.30 4.67
N GLY A 86 -14.29 -2.67 5.23
CA GLY A 86 -15.16 -3.33 6.20
C GLY A 86 -16.01 -4.41 5.54
N VAL A 87 -16.10 -5.56 6.20
CA VAL A 87 -16.92 -6.71 5.76
C VAL A 87 -17.85 -7.16 6.87
N ARG A 88 -19.01 -7.70 6.48
CA ARG A 88 -19.86 -8.52 7.33
C ARG A 88 -19.60 -9.98 7.04
N VAL A 89 -19.43 -10.75 8.06
CA VAL A 89 -19.10 -12.16 7.99
C VAL A 89 -20.18 -12.97 8.72
N ARG A 90 -20.76 -13.91 7.99
CA ARG A 90 -21.73 -14.83 8.58
C ARG A 90 -20.97 -15.99 9.22
N VAL A 91 -21.18 -16.18 10.50
CA VAL A 91 -20.54 -17.21 11.32
C VAL A 91 -21.60 -18.14 11.86
N ASP A 92 -21.44 -19.43 11.68
CA ASP A 92 -22.27 -20.45 12.34
C ASP A 92 -21.90 -20.53 13.83
N ARG A 93 -22.88 -20.36 14.70
CA ARG A 93 -22.65 -20.30 16.16
C ARG A 93 -22.33 -21.65 16.79
N GLN A 94 -22.81 -22.74 16.19
CA GLN A 94 -22.60 -24.10 16.71
C GLN A 94 -21.20 -24.63 16.36
N THR A 95 -20.79 -24.39 15.12
CA THR A 95 -19.53 -24.91 14.59
C THR A 95 -18.39 -23.89 14.64
N ASP A 96 -18.68 -22.65 14.99
CA ASP A 96 -17.76 -21.49 14.97
C ASP A 96 -17.07 -21.30 13.60
N ARG A 97 -17.81 -21.56 12.50
CA ARG A 97 -17.27 -21.50 11.14
C ARG A 97 -17.79 -20.32 10.36
N VAL A 98 -16.89 -19.67 9.60
CA VAL A 98 -17.25 -18.65 8.60
C VAL A 98 -17.97 -19.32 7.44
N LEU A 99 -19.19 -18.87 7.16
CA LEU A 99 -20.01 -19.37 6.05
C LEU A 99 -19.94 -18.48 4.82
N ARG A 100 -19.93 -17.14 5.00
CA ARG A 100 -19.96 -16.18 3.91
C ARG A 100 -19.40 -14.84 4.33
N ILE A 101 -18.80 -14.13 3.35
CA ILE A 101 -18.29 -12.78 3.51
C ILE A 101 -18.96 -11.85 2.50
N ALA A 102 -19.43 -10.69 2.97
CA ALA A 102 -19.99 -9.63 2.14
C ALA A 102 -19.56 -8.25 2.67
N GLY A 103 -19.96 -7.14 2.03
CA GLY A 103 -19.58 -5.81 2.50
C GLY A 103 -20.32 -5.40 3.78
N ASN A 104 -19.66 -4.64 4.65
CA ASN A 104 -20.27 -4.03 5.82
C ASN A 104 -21.12 -2.82 5.40
N PRO A 105 -22.40 -2.74 5.75
CA PRO A 105 -23.30 -1.64 5.34
C PRO A 105 -22.91 -0.28 5.90
N TYR A 106 -22.27 -0.23 7.05
CA TYR A 106 -21.81 1.02 7.67
C TYR A 106 -20.48 1.53 7.12
N HIS A 107 -19.71 0.66 6.47
CA HIS A 107 -18.33 0.99 6.12
C HIS A 107 -18.25 1.78 4.82
N PRO A 108 -17.58 2.96 4.81
CA PRO A 108 -17.60 3.90 3.67
C PRO A 108 -17.00 3.34 2.37
N LEU A 109 -16.10 2.33 2.43
CA LEU A 109 -15.57 1.68 1.23
C LEU A 109 -16.44 0.51 0.72
N SER A 110 -17.42 0.05 1.49
CA SER A 110 -18.20 -1.14 1.16
C SER A 110 -19.64 -0.83 0.78
N GLN A 111 -20.21 0.20 1.39
CA GLN A 111 -21.58 0.67 1.11
C GLN A 111 -21.70 1.37 -0.24
N GLU A 112 -22.86 1.32 -0.86
CA GLU A 112 -23.23 2.13 -2.02
C GLU A 112 -23.91 3.43 -1.61
N ARG A 113 -24.86 3.33 -0.69
CA ARG A 113 -25.51 4.45 -0.05
C ARG A 113 -25.00 4.59 1.38
N HIS A 114 -24.85 5.82 1.83
CA HIS A 114 -24.48 6.07 3.22
C HIS A 114 -25.53 5.51 4.18
N VAL A 115 -25.09 4.78 5.18
CA VAL A 115 -25.89 4.26 6.28
C VAL A 115 -25.30 4.82 7.57
N ASP A 116 -26.09 5.57 8.33
CA ASP A 116 -25.66 6.11 9.62
C ASP A 116 -25.27 4.96 10.56
N SER A 117 -24.11 5.07 11.21
CA SER A 117 -23.64 4.07 12.17
C SER A 117 -24.51 3.96 13.43
N ALA A 118 -25.32 4.98 13.74
CA ALA A 118 -26.30 4.96 14.82
C ALA A 118 -27.55 4.10 14.50
N LEU A 119 -27.81 3.84 13.20
CA LEU A 119 -28.91 2.98 12.80
C LEU A 119 -28.74 1.57 13.38
N PRO A 120 -29.81 0.96 13.98
CA PRO A 120 -29.73 -0.39 14.48
C PRO A 120 -29.29 -1.41 13.43
N LEU A 121 -28.51 -2.41 13.85
CA LEU A 121 -27.95 -3.40 12.95
C LEU A 121 -29.02 -4.16 12.15
N GLN A 122 -30.13 -4.54 12.79
CA GLN A 122 -31.22 -5.22 12.11
C GLN A 122 -31.84 -4.35 11.00
N GLU A 123 -32.00 -3.07 11.24
CA GLU A 123 -32.55 -2.11 10.27
C GLU A 123 -31.55 -1.88 9.12
N ALA A 124 -30.25 -1.76 9.43
CA ALA A 124 -29.21 -1.63 8.40
C ALA A 124 -29.13 -2.87 7.51
N LEU A 125 -29.31 -4.07 8.07
CA LEU A 125 -29.36 -5.32 7.30
C LEU A 125 -30.65 -5.42 6.49
N ALA A 126 -31.77 -4.96 7.01
CA ALA A 126 -33.06 -4.96 6.29
C ALA A 126 -32.98 -4.07 5.02
N GLN A 127 -32.28 -2.95 5.07
CA GLN A 127 -32.06 -2.09 3.90
C GLN A 127 -31.28 -2.78 2.76
N LEU A 128 -30.57 -3.87 3.03
CA LEU A 128 -29.85 -4.64 2.00
C LEU A 128 -30.75 -5.60 1.22
N GLY A 129 -32.01 -5.73 1.60
CA GLY A 129 -33.03 -6.55 0.96
C GLY A 129 -34.23 -5.71 0.52
N GLY A 130 -35.25 -6.38 -0.03
CA GLY A 130 -36.47 -5.73 -0.50
C GLY A 130 -36.23 -4.74 -1.62
N GLU A 131 -37.07 -3.71 -1.71
CA GLU A 131 -36.94 -2.68 -2.75
C GLU A 131 -35.71 -1.81 -2.61
N SER A 132 -35.30 -1.51 -1.38
CA SER A 132 -34.09 -0.72 -1.10
C SER A 132 -32.79 -1.44 -1.39
N GLY A 133 -32.81 -2.77 -1.51
CA GLY A 133 -31.62 -3.60 -1.61
C GLY A 133 -30.76 -3.36 -2.86
N LEU A 134 -31.34 -2.82 -3.93
CA LEU A 134 -30.58 -2.44 -5.13
C LEU A 134 -29.75 -1.18 -4.91
N ASP A 135 -30.27 -0.20 -4.18
CA ASP A 135 -29.58 1.08 -3.93
C ASP A 135 -28.68 1.03 -2.70
N ALA A 136 -29.07 0.23 -1.70
CA ALA A 136 -28.35 0.13 -0.42
C ALA A 136 -27.30 -0.99 -0.37
N ARG A 137 -26.99 -1.63 -1.51
CA ARG A 137 -26.03 -2.74 -1.56
C ARG A 137 -24.72 -2.42 -0.84
N SER A 138 -24.22 -3.45 -0.14
CA SER A 138 -22.88 -3.42 0.43
C SER A 138 -22.12 -4.70 0.06
N THR A 139 -21.07 -4.58 -0.72
CA THR A 139 -20.41 -5.72 -1.39
C THR A 139 -18.96 -5.89 -0.97
N ALA A 140 -18.46 -7.13 -1.02
CA ALA A 140 -17.06 -7.47 -1.05
C ALA A 140 -16.64 -7.78 -2.51
N CYS A 141 -15.36 -7.61 -2.83
CA CYS A 141 -14.82 -8.06 -4.12
C CYS A 141 -14.51 -9.57 -4.07
N ALA A 142 -14.13 -10.15 -5.23
CA ALA A 142 -13.78 -11.57 -5.32
C ALA A 142 -12.75 -12.00 -4.27
N ARG A 143 -11.66 -11.23 -4.08
CA ARG A 143 -10.65 -11.52 -3.06
C ARG A 143 -11.23 -11.53 -1.65
N GLY A 144 -12.00 -10.49 -1.29
CA GLY A 144 -12.59 -10.37 0.04
C GLY A 144 -13.63 -11.43 0.33
N ALA A 145 -14.44 -11.81 -0.65
CA ALA A 145 -15.49 -12.83 -0.51
C ALA A 145 -14.92 -14.25 -0.33
N THR A 146 -13.70 -14.52 -0.80
CA THR A 146 -13.06 -15.85 -0.78
C THR A 146 -12.03 -16.01 0.35
N LEU A 147 -11.78 -15.01 1.18
CA LEU A 147 -10.78 -15.07 2.27
C LEU A 147 -10.99 -16.24 3.25
N LEU A 148 -12.21 -16.74 3.38
CA LEU A 148 -12.50 -17.91 4.22
C LEU A 148 -11.69 -19.15 3.82
N GLU A 149 -11.27 -19.28 2.56
CA GLU A 149 -10.43 -20.40 2.12
C GLU A 149 -9.01 -20.32 2.70
N GLY A 150 -8.46 -19.11 2.84
CA GLY A 150 -7.19 -18.92 3.55
C GLY A 150 -7.30 -19.26 5.03
N LEU A 151 -8.44 -18.92 5.67
CA LEU A 151 -8.70 -19.25 7.07
C LEU A 151 -8.68 -20.76 7.33
N TYR A 152 -9.26 -21.54 6.43
CA TYR A 152 -9.36 -23.01 6.54
C TYR A 152 -8.36 -23.75 5.66
N SER A 153 -7.34 -23.08 5.16
CA SER A 153 -6.32 -23.69 4.32
C SER A 153 -5.50 -24.72 5.09
N PRO A 154 -5.29 -25.92 4.55
CA PRO A 154 -4.38 -26.91 5.14
C PRO A 154 -2.91 -26.51 5.08
N LEU A 155 -2.58 -25.42 4.37
CA LEU A 155 -1.23 -24.86 4.21
C LEU A 155 -0.84 -23.97 5.39
N ARG A 156 -1.74 -23.73 6.35
CA ARG A 156 -1.47 -22.86 7.50
C ARG A 156 -0.46 -23.48 8.47
N VAL A 157 0.43 -22.63 8.97
CA VAL A 157 1.26 -22.92 10.13
C VAL A 157 0.41 -22.71 11.38
N LEU A 158 0.24 -23.75 12.19
CA LEU A 158 -0.61 -23.71 13.39
C LEU A 158 0.18 -23.93 14.69
N GLU A 159 1.40 -24.41 14.61
CA GLU A 159 2.27 -24.73 15.75
C GLU A 159 3.67 -24.12 15.54
N PRO A 160 4.41 -23.80 16.61
CA PRO A 160 5.78 -23.32 16.49
C PRO A 160 6.70 -24.38 15.87
N MET A 161 7.49 -23.96 14.91
CA MET A 161 8.41 -24.84 14.17
C MET A 161 9.84 -24.34 14.27
N LYS A 162 10.78 -25.25 14.41
CA LYS A 162 12.22 -25.04 14.38
C LYS A 162 12.81 -25.80 13.20
N ARG A 163 13.73 -25.19 12.46
CA ARG A 163 14.39 -25.90 11.36
C ARG A 163 15.22 -27.09 11.81
N VAL A 164 15.26 -28.10 10.98
CA VAL A 164 16.15 -29.28 11.08
C VAL A 164 17.10 -29.26 9.87
N GLY A 165 18.39 -29.39 10.10
CA GLY A 165 19.37 -29.25 9.03
C GLY A 165 19.64 -27.80 8.63
N LYS A 166 20.08 -27.56 7.38
CA LYS A 166 20.43 -26.23 6.88
C LYS A 166 19.20 -25.39 6.53
N ARG A 167 19.35 -24.06 6.55
CA ARG A 167 18.30 -23.14 6.09
C ARG A 167 17.89 -23.44 4.66
N GLY A 168 16.56 -23.52 4.41
CA GLY A 168 16.00 -23.75 3.10
C GLY A 168 15.88 -25.23 2.70
N GLU A 169 16.20 -26.18 3.57
CA GLU A 169 15.98 -27.61 3.29
C GLU A 169 14.49 -28.04 3.40
N GLY A 170 13.61 -27.15 3.88
CA GLY A 170 12.19 -27.45 4.02
C GLY A 170 11.87 -28.48 5.11
N LYS A 171 12.76 -28.68 6.08
CA LYS A 171 12.61 -29.66 7.17
C LYS A 171 12.43 -28.94 8.50
N TRP A 172 11.39 -29.31 9.23
CA TRP A 172 10.96 -28.68 10.47
C TRP A 172 10.69 -29.70 11.54
N GLN A 173 10.83 -29.30 12.80
CA GLN A 173 10.33 -30.02 13.97
C GLN A 173 9.43 -29.13 14.80
N ARG A 174 8.39 -29.71 15.40
CA ARG A 174 7.57 -29.01 16.39
C ARG A 174 8.36 -28.76 17.65
N ILE A 175 8.15 -27.60 18.24
CA ILE A 175 8.70 -27.28 19.56
C ILE A 175 7.59 -26.61 20.40
N SER A 176 7.73 -26.69 21.74
CA SER A 176 6.82 -25.95 22.60
C SER A 176 7.06 -24.44 22.46
N PHE A 177 6.03 -23.66 22.77
CA PHE A 177 6.16 -22.20 22.78
C PHE A 177 7.17 -21.73 23.82
N GLU A 178 7.22 -22.38 24.97
CA GLU A 178 8.15 -22.08 26.05
C GLU A 178 9.62 -22.38 25.65
N GLN A 179 9.86 -23.47 24.94
CA GLN A 179 11.17 -23.80 24.38
C GLN A 179 11.57 -22.73 23.35
N LEU A 180 10.69 -22.40 22.41
CA LEU A 180 10.93 -21.36 21.42
C LEU A 180 11.34 -20.04 22.10
N ILE A 181 10.59 -19.58 23.10
CA ILE A 181 10.90 -18.33 23.81
C ILE A 181 12.24 -18.44 24.56
N ALA A 182 12.54 -19.60 25.16
CA ALA A 182 13.82 -19.81 25.81
C ALA A 182 14.99 -19.71 24.82
N GLU A 183 14.91 -20.41 23.70
CA GLU A 183 15.99 -20.46 22.71
C GLU A 183 16.21 -19.09 22.01
N VAL A 184 15.16 -18.40 21.61
CA VAL A 184 15.31 -17.08 20.94
C VAL A 184 15.78 -15.97 21.89
N VAL A 185 15.49 -16.09 23.20
CA VAL A 185 15.92 -15.09 24.18
C VAL A 185 17.33 -15.35 24.67
N GLU A 186 17.67 -16.58 25.02
CA GLU A 186 18.96 -16.91 25.62
C GLU A 186 20.04 -17.22 24.59
N GLY A 187 19.67 -17.74 23.40
CA GLY A 187 20.61 -18.27 22.43
C GLY A 187 21.18 -19.64 22.84
N GLY A 188 22.30 -20.03 22.26
CA GLY A 188 22.95 -21.31 22.53
C GLY A 188 23.49 -21.97 21.26
N ASP A 189 23.90 -23.23 21.35
CA ASP A 189 24.12 -24.06 20.15
C ASP A 189 22.79 -24.64 19.69
N LEU A 190 22.06 -23.84 18.95
CA LEU A 190 20.66 -24.10 18.61
C LEU A 190 20.47 -25.09 17.46
N PHE A 191 21.45 -25.13 16.54
CA PHE A 191 21.31 -25.82 15.25
C PHE A 191 22.49 -26.76 14.94
N GLY A 192 23.46 -26.91 15.88
CA GLY A 192 24.69 -27.66 15.64
C GLY A 192 25.68 -26.98 14.67
N GLU A 193 25.52 -25.70 14.44
CA GLU A 193 26.35 -24.86 13.56
C GLU A 193 27.19 -23.84 14.33
N GLY A 194 27.25 -23.99 15.66
CA GLY A 194 27.95 -23.11 16.57
C GLY A 194 26.99 -22.28 17.43
N TYR A 195 27.56 -21.45 18.32
CA TYR A 195 26.81 -20.64 19.25
C TYR A 195 26.10 -19.47 18.56
N VAL A 196 24.82 -19.30 18.83
CA VAL A 196 23.99 -18.23 18.33
C VAL A 196 23.59 -17.31 19.49
N ASP A 197 23.88 -16.00 19.34
CA ASP A 197 23.43 -14.99 20.31
C ASP A 197 21.91 -14.86 20.29
N GLY A 198 21.28 -14.98 21.47
CA GLY A 198 19.87 -14.68 21.64
C GLY A 198 19.60 -13.17 21.84
N LEU A 199 18.32 -12.83 21.95
CA LEU A 199 17.89 -11.42 22.12
C LEU A 199 18.46 -10.77 23.39
N ARG A 200 18.72 -11.56 24.47
CA ARG A 200 19.33 -11.05 25.69
C ARG A 200 20.74 -10.50 25.46
N ALA A 201 21.55 -11.17 24.66
CA ALA A 201 22.93 -10.78 24.37
C ALA A 201 23.05 -9.43 23.64
N ILE A 202 22.03 -9.09 22.85
CA ILE A 202 22.00 -7.84 22.06
C ILE A 202 21.10 -6.75 22.68
N ARG A 203 20.32 -7.06 23.75
CA ARG A 203 19.49 -6.06 24.45
C ARG A 203 20.37 -5.20 25.35
N ASP A 204 21.25 -4.41 24.76
CA ASP A 204 22.18 -3.49 25.40
C ASP A 204 22.01 -2.11 24.76
N LEU A 205 21.59 -1.11 25.58
CA LEU A 205 21.28 0.24 25.13
C LEU A 205 22.46 1.20 25.30
N GLU A 206 23.53 0.75 25.95
CA GLU A 206 24.66 1.61 26.33
C GLU A 206 25.93 1.29 25.50
N THR A 207 26.25 0.01 25.32
CA THR A 207 27.46 -0.39 24.59
C THR A 207 27.30 -0.15 23.10
N PRO A 208 28.15 0.69 22.48
CA PRO A 208 28.08 0.92 21.03
C PRO A 208 28.46 -0.33 20.26
N ILE A 209 27.88 -0.52 19.05
CA ILE A 209 28.23 -1.60 18.12
C ILE A 209 29.70 -1.52 17.72
N ASP A 210 30.21 -0.31 17.50
CA ASP A 210 31.64 -0.03 17.23
C ASP A 210 32.05 1.16 18.10
N ALA A 211 33.01 0.93 19.01
CA ALA A 211 33.54 1.97 19.90
C ALA A 211 34.19 3.14 19.15
N ARG A 212 34.74 2.88 17.96
CA ARG A 212 35.35 3.92 17.11
C ARG A 212 34.32 4.75 16.34
N ARG A 213 33.09 4.21 16.18
CA ARG A 213 31.97 4.83 15.44
C ARG A 213 30.69 4.79 16.27
N PRO A 214 30.66 5.51 17.39
CA PRO A 214 29.50 5.49 18.32
C PRO A 214 28.20 5.98 17.68
N GLY A 215 28.28 6.75 16.59
CA GLY A 215 27.13 7.20 15.79
C GLY A 215 26.32 6.06 15.18
N LEU A 216 26.85 4.85 15.05
CA LEU A 216 26.12 3.65 14.63
C LEU A 216 25.09 3.22 15.67
N GLY A 217 25.27 3.59 16.94
CA GLY A 217 24.35 3.31 18.05
C GLY A 217 24.69 2.03 18.84
N PRO A 218 23.80 1.70 19.81
CA PRO A 218 24.03 0.60 20.75
C PRO A 218 23.80 -0.78 20.11
N LYS A 219 24.27 -1.83 20.80
CA LYS A 219 24.07 -3.24 20.37
C LYS A 219 22.61 -3.60 20.11
N ALA A 220 21.65 -2.94 20.74
CA ALA A 220 20.22 -3.14 20.47
C ALA A 220 19.86 -2.93 18.99
N ASN A 221 20.62 -2.13 18.25
CA ASN A 221 20.43 -1.95 16.80
C ASN A 221 20.83 -3.20 15.97
N GLN A 222 21.40 -4.25 16.60
CA GLN A 222 21.65 -5.51 15.91
C GLN A 222 20.39 -6.39 15.76
N LEU A 223 19.25 -5.94 16.29
CA LEU A 223 17.92 -6.48 15.98
C LEU A 223 17.30 -5.74 14.78
N LEU A 224 16.88 -6.48 13.77
CA LEU A 224 15.98 -6.01 12.71
C LEU A 224 14.57 -6.56 12.94
N VAL A 225 13.57 -5.70 12.87
CA VAL A 225 12.16 -6.12 12.83
C VAL A 225 11.51 -5.61 11.55
N THR A 226 10.83 -6.50 10.82
CA THR A 226 10.09 -6.13 9.63
C THR A 226 8.63 -6.53 9.74
N ASN A 227 7.74 -5.72 9.17
CA ASN A 227 6.30 -5.93 9.18
C ASN A 227 5.69 -5.75 7.79
N ALA A 228 4.56 -6.40 7.54
CA ALA A 228 3.79 -6.25 6.31
C ALA A 228 3.30 -4.81 6.07
N GLY A 229 3.28 -3.94 7.07
CA GLY A 229 2.81 -2.56 7.02
C GLY A 229 1.68 -2.31 8.04
N ASP A 230 0.96 -1.19 7.90
CA ASP A 230 -0.14 -0.85 8.81
C ASP A 230 -1.36 -1.77 8.55
N ASP A 231 -1.28 -2.96 9.13
CA ASP A 231 -2.36 -3.96 9.14
C ASP A 231 -3.36 -3.76 10.31
N GLY A 232 -3.16 -2.72 11.12
CA GLY A 232 -3.87 -2.46 12.36
C GLY A 232 -3.20 -3.04 13.61
N ARG A 233 -2.02 -3.70 13.46
CA ARG A 233 -1.19 -4.30 14.52
C ARG A 233 0.21 -3.67 14.60
N ASP A 234 0.59 -2.85 13.62
CA ASP A 234 1.91 -2.23 13.49
C ASP A 234 2.35 -1.48 14.76
N SER A 235 1.44 -0.77 15.40
CA SER A 235 1.73 -0.03 16.64
C SER A 235 2.17 -0.93 17.79
N PHE A 236 1.63 -2.15 17.90
CA PHE A 236 2.03 -3.13 18.90
C PHE A 236 3.46 -3.62 18.65
N LEU A 237 3.77 -3.99 17.41
CA LEU A 237 5.09 -4.47 17.04
C LEU A 237 6.17 -3.37 17.17
N ARG A 238 5.82 -2.10 16.86
CA ARG A 238 6.72 -0.95 17.10
C ARG A 238 6.95 -0.70 18.58
N ARG A 239 5.91 -0.84 19.41
CA ARG A 239 6.06 -0.77 20.87
C ARG A 239 7.11 -1.77 21.34
N PHE A 240 7.02 -3.03 20.90
CA PHE A 240 8.01 -4.06 21.22
C PHE A 240 9.41 -3.70 20.68
N ALA A 241 9.55 -3.50 19.38
CA ALA A 241 10.85 -3.40 18.71
C ALA A 241 11.61 -2.10 19.03
N GLN A 242 10.89 -0.97 18.96
CA GLN A 242 11.50 0.36 19.08
C GLN A 242 11.43 0.90 20.50
N ASN A 243 10.22 0.91 21.10
CA ASN A 243 10.00 1.61 22.36
C ASN A 243 10.33 0.78 23.62
N SER A 244 10.43 -0.53 23.49
CA SER A 244 10.76 -1.45 24.60
C SER A 244 12.13 -2.09 24.41
N PHE A 245 12.38 -2.75 23.27
CA PHE A 245 13.69 -3.34 22.97
C PHE A 245 14.74 -2.28 22.65
N GLY A 246 14.39 -1.23 21.91
CA GLY A 246 15.26 -0.10 21.62
C GLY A 246 16.01 -0.18 20.29
N SER A 247 15.60 -1.04 19.34
CA SER A 247 16.20 -1.09 18.02
C SER A 247 15.73 0.06 17.12
N LYS A 248 16.68 0.65 16.40
CA LYS A 248 16.43 1.63 15.33
C LYS A 248 15.94 0.98 14.03
N ASN A 249 16.14 -0.35 13.88
CA ASN A 249 15.89 -1.09 12.66
C ASN A 249 14.48 -1.67 12.59
N PHE A 250 13.57 -0.86 12.04
CA PHE A 250 12.20 -1.27 11.78
C PHE A 250 11.84 -0.96 10.32
N GLY A 251 11.35 -1.95 9.58
CA GLY A 251 10.97 -1.81 8.17
C GLY A 251 9.57 -2.34 7.87
N ALA A 252 8.98 -1.82 6.80
CA ALA A 252 7.68 -2.27 6.33
C ALA A 252 7.69 -2.45 4.80
N HIS A 253 6.73 -3.23 4.27
CA HIS A 253 6.65 -3.55 2.84
C HIS A 253 6.47 -2.33 1.93
N GLY A 254 6.28 -1.14 2.47
CA GLY A 254 6.09 0.10 1.71
C GLY A 254 7.14 0.34 0.63
N ALA A 255 8.39 -0.08 0.88
CA ALA A 255 9.51 0.08 -0.05
C ALA A 255 9.35 -0.71 -1.37
N TYR A 256 8.64 -1.82 -1.35
CA TYR A 256 8.33 -2.59 -2.57
C TYR A 256 6.85 -2.54 -2.97
N CYS A 257 6.14 -1.49 -2.53
CA CYS A 257 4.75 -1.21 -2.90
C CYS A 257 4.62 0.18 -3.52
N GLY A 258 4.64 1.24 -2.74
CA GLY A 258 4.36 2.60 -3.19
C GLY A 258 5.25 3.66 -2.57
N LEU A 259 6.48 3.33 -2.16
CA LEU A 259 7.37 4.29 -1.50
C LEU A 259 7.71 5.46 -2.41
N ALA A 260 8.08 5.22 -3.67
CA ALA A 260 8.40 6.29 -4.62
C ALA A 260 7.20 7.25 -4.81
N TYR A 261 5.97 6.70 -4.97
CA TYR A 261 4.76 7.50 -5.01
C TYR A 261 4.56 8.33 -3.73
N ARG A 262 4.70 7.71 -2.56
CA ARG A 262 4.48 8.41 -1.28
C ARG A 262 5.49 9.50 -1.05
N ALA A 263 6.76 9.24 -1.34
CA ALA A 263 7.81 10.24 -1.17
C ALA A 263 7.66 11.41 -2.16
N GLY A 264 7.35 11.16 -3.43
CA GLY A 264 7.09 12.21 -4.42
C GLY A 264 5.84 13.03 -4.08
N SER A 265 4.77 12.38 -3.62
CA SER A 265 3.58 13.06 -3.09
C SER A 265 3.92 13.85 -1.81
N GLY A 266 4.75 13.29 -0.92
CA GLY A 266 5.21 13.95 0.29
C GLY A 266 6.08 15.17 0.01
N ALA A 267 6.92 15.13 -1.01
CA ALA A 267 7.71 16.28 -1.46
C ALA A 267 6.80 17.42 -1.94
N LEU A 268 5.77 17.12 -2.74
CA LEU A 268 4.76 18.09 -3.16
C LEU A 268 3.95 18.66 -1.99
N MET A 269 3.47 17.77 -1.11
CA MET A 269 2.56 18.11 -0.03
C MET A 269 3.27 18.67 1.23
N ASN A 270 4.59 18.88 1.16
CA ASN A 270 5.41 19.29 2.30
C ASN A 270 5.26 18.36 3.52
N ASP A 271 5.13 17.06 3.28
CA ASP A 271 5.00 16.05 4.34
C ASP A 271 5.69 14.74 3.95
N LEU A 272 7.01 14.74 4.02
CA LEU A 272 7.86 13.59 3.71
C LEU A 272 7.74 12.45 4.74
N ASP A 273 7.07 12.68 5.87
CA ASP A 273 6.88 11.67 6.92
C ASP A 273 5.55 10.93 6.80
N LYS A 274 4.45 11.65 6.53
CA LYS A 274 3.09 11.06 6.48
C LYS A 274 2.70 10.56 5.10
N ASN A 275 3.40 11.04 4.05
CA ASN A 275 3.22 10.59 2.67
C ASN A 275 1.73 10.59 2.22
N PRO A 276 1.08 11.74 2.13
CA PRO A 276 -0.35 11.83 1.90
C PRO A 276 -0.76 11.29 0.54
N HIS A 277 -1.92 10.62 0.50
CA HIS A 277 -2.55 10.12 -0.71
C HIS A 277 -3.78 10.96 -1.04
N VAL A 278 -3.84 11.54 -2.22
CA VAL A 278 -5.04 12.22 -2.70
C VAL A 278 -5.89 11.32 -3.58
N LYS A 279 -7.19 11.56 -3.57
CA LYS A 279 -8.21 10.89 -4.40
C LYS A 279 -9.15 11.93 -5.01
N PRO A 280 -9.78 11.63 -6.16
CA PRO A 280 -10.71 12.56 -6.77
C PRO A 280 -12.01 12.64 -5.96
N ASP A 281 -12.62 13.81 -5.96
CA ASP A 281 -14.01 13.95 -5.54
C ASP A 281 -14.93 13.44 -6.66
N TRP A 282 -15.27 12.15 -6.61
CA TRP A 282 -16.08 11.49 -7.62
C TRP A 282 -17.48 12.07 -7.83
N GLU A 283 -17.99 12.78 -6.85
CA GLU A 283 -19.33 13.34 -6.92
C GLU A 283 -19.41 14.57 -7.84
N GLN A 284 -18.32 15.35 -7.91
CA GLN A 284 -18.30 16.64 -8.61
C GLN A 284 -17.22 16.73 -9.70
N VAL A 285 -16.27 15.80 -9.76
CA VAL A 285 -15.19 15.83 -10.76
C VAL A 285 -15.77 15.74 -12.18
N LYS A 286 -15.24 16.57 -13.09
CA LYS A 286 -15.63 16.58 -14.51
C LYS A 286 -14.60 15.91 -15.42
N PHE A 287 -13.31 15.97 -15.05
CA PHE A 287 -12.25 15.27 -15.76
C PHE A 287 -11.32 14.55 -14.79
N ALA A 288 -11.10 13.27 -14.98
CA ALA A 288 -10.17 12.48 -14.16
C ALA A 288 -9.04 11.90 -15.02
N LEU A 289 -7.80 12.21 -14.68
CA LEU A 289 -6.60 11.66 -15.31
C LEU A 289 -5.95 10.65 -14.37
N PHE A 290 -5.84 9.41 -14.82
CA PHE A 290 -5.18 8.33 -14.09
C PHE A 290 -3.85 8.02 -14.76
N MET A 291 -2.73 8.20 -14.04
CA MET A 291 -1.39 7.91 -14.53
C MET A 291 -0.73 6.84 -13.67
N GLY A 292 -0.34 5.73 -14.30
CA GLY A 292 0.25 4.59 -13.59
C GLY A 292 -0.67 3.97 -12.52
N THR A 293 -1.98 4.16 -12.65
CA THR A 293 -2.99 3.51 -11.80
C THR A 293 -4.23 3.20 -12.63
N SER A 294 -4.75 1.97 -12.49
CA SER A 294 -5.93 1.51 -13.24
C SER A 294 -7.16 1.51 -12.32
N PRO A 295 -8.07 2.50 -12.46
CA PRO A 295 -9.30 2.52 -11.68
C PRO A 295 -10.14 1.28 -12.00
N ALA A 296 -10.90 0.77 -11.02
CA ALA A 296 -11.74 -0.41 -11.14
C ALA A 296 -11.01 -1.75 -11.40
N GLN A 297 -9.72 -1.75 -11.65
CA GLN A 297 -8.93 -2.97 -11.87
C GLN A 297 -7.92 -3.22 -10.74
N SER A 298 -7.10 -2.25 -10.39
CA SER A 298 -6.03 -2.41 -9.39
C SER A 298 -5.78 -1.19 -8.51
N GLY A 299 -6.17 0.01 -8.94
CA GLY A 299 -6.00 1.24 -8.17
C GLY A 299 -6.85 1.23 -6.90
N ASN A 300 -6.23 1.17 -5.72
CA ASN A 300 -6.94 1.15 -4.45
C ASN A 300 -7.66 2.48 -4.16
N PRO A 301 -8.89 2.45 -3.66
CA PRO A 301 -9.77 1.29 -3.37
C PRO A 301 -10.55 0.85 -4.63
N PHE A 302 -10.02 -0.12 -5.39
CA PHE A 302 -10.47 -0.40 -6.76
C PHE A 302 -11.98 -0.70 -6.87
N LYS A 303 -12.56 -1.46 -5.94
CA LYS A 303 -14.00 -1.79 -5.95
C LYS A 303 -14.87 -0.52 -5.81
N ARG A 304 -14.52 0.37 -4.86
CA ARG A 304 -15.25 1.62 -4.68
C ARG A 304 -15.03 2.55 -5.88
N GLN A 305 -13.82 2.67 -6.36
CA GLN A 305 -13.52 3.45 -7.57
C GLN A 305 -14.28 2.93 -8.81
N ALA A 306 -14.44 1.60 -8.94
CA ALA A 306 -15.22 1.02 -10.02
C ALA A 306 -16.66 1.52 -10.02
N ARG A 307 -17.30 1.52 -8.86
CA ARG A 307 -18.68 2.02 -8.70
C ARG A 307 -18.76 3.52 -8.91
N GLN A 308 -17.87 4.27 -8.29
CA GLN A 308 -17.85 5.73 -8.41
C GLN A 308 -17.57 6.17 -9.85
N LEU A 309 -16.69 5.47 -10.57
CA LEU A 309 -16.46 5.68 -12.00
C LEU A 309 -17.72 5.38 -12.82
N ALA A 310 -18.38 4.25 -12.54
CA ALA A 310 -19.64 3.90 -13.21
C ALA A 310 -20.72 4.95 -12.98
N SER A 311 -20.90 5.41 -11.73
CA SER A 311 -21.84 6.48 -11.39
C SER A 311 -21.46 7.82 -12.02
N ALA A 312 -20.16 8.17 -12.07
CA ALA A 312 -19.69 9.40 -12.70
C ALA A 312 -19.99 9.42 -14.22
N ARG A 313 -19.89 8.27 -14.89
CA ARG A 313 -20.20 8.12 -16.33
C ARG A 313 -21.68 8.37 -16.66
N LEU A 314 -22.57 8.35 -15.68
CA LEU A 314 -23.97 8.75 -15.92
C LEU A 314 -24.13 10.27 -16.11
N ARG A 315 -23.11 11.05 -15.73
CA ARG A 315 -23.10 12.51 -15.98
C ARG A 315 -22.51 12.76 -17.36
N SER A 316 -23.26 13.44 -18.21
CA SER A 316 -22.91 13.69 -19.63
C SER A 316 -21.61 14.49 -19.80
N GLU A 317 -21.27 15.36 -18.85
CA GLU A 317 -20.07 16.18 -18.86
C GLU A 317 -18.80 15.49 -18.32
N PHE A 318 -18.92 14.31 -17.67
CA PHE A 318 -17.76 13.63 -17.11
C PHE A 318 -16.93 12.94 -18.19
N ARG A 319 -15.61 13.15 -18.14
CA ARG A 319 -14.63 12.48 -18.99
C ARG A 319 -13.45 12.00 -18.16
N TYR A 320 -12.73 10.99 -18.65
CA TYR A 320 -11.49 10.54 -18.03
C TYR A 320 -10.50 9.98 -19.04
N ALA A 321 -9.23 9.99 -18.66
CA ALA A 321 -8.17 9.33 -19.39
C ALA A 321 -7.36 8.41 -18.46
N VAL A 322 -6.91 7.28 -18.98
CA VAL A 322 -6.01 6.36 -18.26
C VAL A 322 -4.72 6.22 -19.07
N VAL A 323 -3.64 6.74 -18.53
CA VAL A 323 -2.29 6.64 -19.07
C VAL A 323 -1.65 5.39 -18.49
N ALA A 324 -1.42 4.40 -19.33
CA ALA A 324 -0.87 3.11 -18.91
C ALA A 324 -0.24 2.37 -20.12
N PRO A 325 0.80 1.55 -19.92
CA PRO A 325 1.39 0.73 -20.99
C PRO A 325 0.47 -0.35 -21.53
N ALA A 326 -0.49 -0.80 -20.71
CA ALA A 326 -1.50 -1.80 -21.09
C ALA A 326 -2.91 -1.21 -20.94
N LEU A 327 -3.80 -1.58 -21.86
CA LEU A 327 -5.19 -1.13 -21.92
C LEU A 327 -5.95 -1.49 -20.63
N PRO A 328 -6.44 -0.51 -19.87
CA PRO A 328 -7.25 -0.79 -18.72
C PRO A 328 -8.66 -1.23 -19.12
N LEU A 329 -9.19 -2.25 -18.45
CA LEU A 329 -10.56 -2.74 -18.70
C LEU A 329 -11.62 -1.63 -18.60
N THR A 330 -11.39 -0.62 -17.79
CA THR A 330 -12.31 0.52 -17.59
C THR A 330 -12.46 1.43 -18.79
N THR A 331 -11.53 1.39 -19.77
CA THR A 331 -11.61 2.20 -21.00
C THR A 331 -12.16 1.40 -22.17
N THR A 332 -12.28 0.09 -22.07
CA THR A 332 -12.71 -0.79 -23.17
C THR A 332 -14.18 -0.57 -23.56
N LEU A 333 -15.03 -0.25 -22.56
CA LEU A 333 -16.46 -0.02 -22.75
C LEU A 333 -16.85 1.39 -22.30
N ALA A 334 -15.95 2.36 -22.49
CA ALA A 334 -16.10 3.69 -21.95
C ALA A 334 -16.87 4.64 -22.87
N ASP A 335 -17.09 4.22 -24.12
CA ASP A 335 -17.65 5.09 -25.14
C ASP A 335 -16.84 6.40 -25.24
N ASP A 336 -17.47 7.54 -25.42
CA ASP A 336 -16.78 8.84 -25.45
C ASP A 336 -16.33 9.36 -24.08
N HIS A 337 -16.66 8.65 -22.99
CA HIS A 337 -16.34 9.09 -21.63
C HIS A 337 -14.89 8.83 -21.24
N GLY A 338 -14.24 7.78 -21.75
CA GLY A 338 -12.92 7.37 -21.31
C GLY A 338 -11.96 7.00 -22.42
N HIS A 339 -10.72 7.46 -22.30
CA HIS A 339 -9.68 7.22 -23.29
C HIS A 339 -8.46 6.52 -22.69
N TRP A 340 -7.87 5.58 -23.43
CA TRP A 340 -6.56 5.02 -23.14
C TRP A 340 -5.46 5.77 -23.86
N ILE A 341 -4.42 6.13 -23.12
CA ILE A 341 -3.19 6.73 -23.65
C ILE A 341 -2.04 5.77 -23.36
N PRO A 342 -1.57 5.01 -24.35
CA PRO A 342 -0.39 4.17 -24.18
C PRO A 342 0.85 5.01 -23.91
N ILE A 343 1.69 4.55 -22.96
CA ILE A 343 2.93 5.21 -22.56
C ILE A 343 4.02 4.14 -22.34
N LEU A 344 5.27 4.49 -22.57
CA LEU A 344 6.40 3.63 -22.19
C LEU A 344 6.51 3.54 -20.67
N PRO A 345 6.75 2.35 -20.10
CA PRO A 345 6.82 2.17 -18.65
C PRO A 345 7.95 3.00 -18.02
N GLY A 346 7.62 3.76 -16.96
CA GLY A 346 8.58 4.55 -16.19
C GLY A 346 8.86 5.94 -16.74
N THR A 347 8.15 6.38 -17.79
CA THR A 347 8.35 7.69 -18.42
C THR A 347 7.26 8.71 -18.08
N ASP A 348 6.55 8.51 -16.98
CA ASP A 348 5.43 9.36 -16.57
C ASP A 348 5.84 10.83 -16.36
N SER A 349 7.07 11.10 -15.87
CA SER A 349 7.57 12.47 -15.73
C SER A 349 7.76 13.16 -17.09
N ALA A 350 8.15 12.43 -18.14
CA ALA A 350 8.29 13.02 -19.47
C ALA A 350 6.94 13.54 -19.97
N LEU A 351 5.88 12.72 -19.88
CA LEU A 351 4.53 13.15 -20.22
C LEU A 351 4.05 14.31 -19.35
N ALA A 352 4.24 14.22 -18.02
CA ALA A 352 3.79 15.25 -17.10
C ALA A 352 4.53 16.58 -17.30
N MET A 353 5.85 16.57 -17.48
CA MET A 353 6.64 17.78 -17.72
C MET A 353 6.30 18.43 -19.07
N ALA A 354 6.04 17.64 -20.11
CA ALA A 354 5.53 18.16 -21.38
C ALA A 354 4.14 18.81 -21.25
N MET A 355 3.25 18.20 -20.45
CA MET A 355 1.95 18.82 -20.13
C MET A 355 2.14 20.11 -19.32
N ILE A 356 3.05 20.14 -18.34
CA ILE A 356 3.38 21.32 -17.54
C ILE A 356 3.92 22.41 -18.45
N GLN A 357 4.88 22.12 -19.35
CA GLN A 357 5.40 23.06 -20.33
C GLN A 357 4.27 23.68 -21.15
N TRP A 358 3.41 22.85 -21.75
CA TRP A 358 2.25 23.30 -22.53
C TRP A 358 1.30 24.19 -21.72
N ILE A 359 0.99 23.81 -20.48
CA ILE A 359 0.10 24.56 -19.56
C ILE A 359 0.70 25.94 -19.24
N LEU A 360 2.01 26.01 -18.98
CA LEU A 360 2.70 27.26 -18.67
C LEU A 360 2.77 28.17 -19.91
N ASP A 361 3.11 27.66 -21.10
CA ASP A 361 3.22 28.39 -22.34
C ASP A 361 1.86 28.95 -22.80
N ASN A 362 0.79 28.19 -22.63
CA ASN A 362 -0.57 28.59 -22.98
C ASN A 362 -1.31 29.30 -21.83
N ARG A 363 -0.64 29.60 -20.70
CA ARG A 363 -1.20 30.27 -19.50
C ARG A 363 -2.49 29.63 -18.99
N ARG A 364 -2.55 28.29 -19.04
CA ARG A 364 -3.72 27.48 -18.60
C ARG A 364 -3.67 27.07 -17.14
N TYR A 365 -2.97 27.81 -16.30
CA TYR A 365 -2.84 27.61 -14.84
C TYR A 365 -3.65 28.67 -14.09
N GLN A 366 -3.89 28.42 -12.79
CA GLN A 366 -4.65 29.34 -11.90
C GLN A 366 -3.71 30.41 -11.31
N ALA A 367 -3.38 31.44 -12.09
CA ALA A 367 -2.43 32.47 -11.67
C ALA A 367 -2.79 33.14 -10.35
N GLY A 368 -4.08 33.49 -10.14
CA GLY A 368 -4.55 34.09 -8.90
C GLY A 368 -4.36 33.24 -7.65
N TYR A 369 -4.48 31.91 -7.79
CA TYR A 369 -4.22 30.95 -6.72
C TYR A 369 -2.72 30.79 -6.46
N LEU A 370 -1.92 30.62 -7.50
CA LEU A 370 -0.47 30.42 -7.40
C LEU A 370 0.26 31.66 -6.85
N ALA A 371 -0.29 32.85 -7.04
CA ALA A 371 0.23 34.11 -6.54
C ALA A 371 0.05 34.30 -5.01
N ILE A 372 -0.69 33.41 -4.33
CA ILE A 372 -0.93 33.48 -2.88
C ILE A 372 0.28 32.90 -2.13
N PRO A 373 1.03 33.74 -1.38
CA PRO A 373 2.32 33.34 -0.84
C PRO A 373 2.29 32.72 0.56
N SER A 374 1.18 32.83 1.28
CA SER A 374 1.12 32.41 2.69
C SER A 374 -0.26 31.92 3.12
N GLU A 375 -0.33 31.29 4.29
CA GLU A 375 -1.59 30.85 4.90
C GLU A 375 -2.51 32.03 5.22
N VAL A 376 -1.95 33.14 5.68
CA VAL A 376 -2.71 34.37 5.99
C VAL A 376 -3.36 34.93 4.72
N ALA A 377 -2.61 35.01 3.64
CA ALA A 377 -3.12 35.43 2.33
C ALA A 377 -4.17 34.46 1.78
N MET A 378 -3.96 33.14 1.97
CA MET A 378 -4.93 32.10 1.58
C MET A 378 -6.26 32.28 2.30
N GLN A 379 -6.22 32.51 3.63
CA GLN A 379 -7.44 32.72 4.42
C GLN A 379 -8.20 33.98 3.97
N ARG A 380 -7.49 35.09 3.70
CA ARG A 380 -8.08 36.34 3.17
C ARG A 380 -8.70 36.14 1.79
N ALA A 381 -8.07 35.33 0.95
CA ALA A 381 -8.58 35.00 -0.40
C ALA A 381 -9.73 33.98 -0.39
N GLY A 382 -10.05 33.35 0.75
CA GLY A 382 -11.06 32.30 0.84
C GLY A 382 -10.66 30.96 0.20
N GLU A 383 -9.36 30.78 -0.07
CA GLU A 383 -8.83 29.55 -0.66
C GLU A 383 -8.70 28.41 0.38
N LYS A 384 -8.64 27.18 -0.09
CA LYS A 384 -8.58 25.98 0.76
C LYS A 384 -7.16 25.41 0.91
N SER A 385 -6.22 25.88 0.08
CA SER A 385 -4.80 25.53 0.08
C SER A 385 -3.99 26.68 -0.52
N TRP A 386 -2.67 26.66 -0.38
CA TRP A 386 -1.74 27.62 -1.00
C TRP A 386 -0.45 26.94 -1.41
N THR A 387 0.41 27.67 -2.11
CA THR A 387 1.67 27.14 -2.63
C THR A 387 2.86 28.04 -2.26
N ASN A 388 4.07 27.53 -2.45
CA ASN A 388 5.29 28.35 -2.42
C ASN A 388 5.77 28.78 -3.83
N ALA A 389 4.86 28.88 -4.78
CA ALA A 389 5.18 29.27 -6.17
C ALA A 389 5.97 30.56 -6.28
N THR A 390 5.67 31.54 -5.43
CA THR A 390 6.25 32.89 -5.39
C THR A 390 7.47 33.04 -4.50
N HIS A 391 7.75 32.04 -3.62
CA HIS A 391 8.91 32.08 -2.73
C HIS A 391 10.18 32.09 -3.53
N LEU A 392 11.11 32.96 -3.15
CA LEU A 392 12.38 33.10 -3.85
C LEU A 392 13.34 31.98 -3.42
N VAL A 393 14.02 31.41 -4.38
CA VAL A 393 15.01 30.33 -4.24
C VAL A 393 16.37 30.88 -4.61
N ILE A 394 17.39 30.59 -3.83
CA ILE A 394 18.79 30.94 -4.16
C ILE A 394 19.26 29.98 -5.25
N ALA A 395 19.42 30.50 -6.47
CA ALA A 395 19.69 29.73 -7.68
C ALA A 395 21.19 29.56 -7.97
N GLU A 396 22.06 30.21 -7.20
CA GLU A 396 23.53 30.13 -7.38
C GLU A 396 24.05 28.76 -6.96
N SER A 397 24.47 27.92 -7.93
CA SER A 397 24.77 26.50 -7.70
C SER A 397 25.92 26.24 -6.73
N GLU A 398 26.92 27.10 -6.72
CA GLU A 398 28.12 26.94 -5.89
C GLU A 398 27.98 27.59 -4.49
N HIS A 399 26.89 28.34 -4.27
CA HIS A 399 26.67 28.98 -2.98
C HIS A 399 26.28 27.96 -1.91
N PRO A 400 26.74 28.06 -0.65
CA PRO A 400 26.38 27.15 0.44
C PRO A 400 24.86 27.01 0.66
N LEU A 401 24.10 28.09 0.41
CA LEU A 401 22.65 28.16 0.51
C LEU A 401 21.92 27.79 -0.78
N ALA A 402 22.60 27.25 -1.78
CA ALA A 402 22.00 26.86 -3.06
C ALA A 402 20.77 25.99 -2.86
N GLY A 403 19.66 26.32 -3.52
CA GLY A 403 18.40 25.59 -3.44
C GLY A 403 17.55 25.90 -2.20
N GLN A 404 18.05 26.73 -1.27
CA GLN A 404 17.26 27.15 -0.12
C GLN A 404 16.37 28.35 -0.47
N HIS A 405 15.27 28.51 0.26
CA HIS A 405 14.47 29.75 0.14
C HIS A 405 15.24 30.93 0.69
N LEU A 406 15.18 32.06 -0.05
CA LEU A 406 15.66 33.32 0.46
C LEU A 406 14.76 33.79 1.61
N THR A 407 15.37 34.10 2.76
CA THR A 407 14.63 34.52 3.96
C THR A 407 15.08 35.92 4.41
N LEU A 408 14.31 36.51 5.31
CA LEU A 408 14.66 37.79 5.92
C LEU A 408 16.01 37.71 6.67
N ALA A 409 16.28 36.56 7.30
CA ALA A 409 17.57 36.30 7.94
C ALA A 409 18.75 36.41 6.95
N HIS A 410 18.60 35.94 5.74
CA HIS A 410 19.64 36.00 4.73
C HIS A 410 19.91 37.43 4.24
N LEU A 411 18.90 38.34 4.27
CA LEU A 411 19.07 39.73 3.83
C LEU A 411 19.71 40.65 4.86
N ASN A 412 19.29 40.54 6.11
CA ASN A 412 19.66 41.54 7.14
C ASN A 412 20.17 40.93 8.44
N GLY A 413 20.42 39.62 8.49
CA GLY A 413 20.88 38.92 9.69
C GLY A 413 19.82 38.78 10.80
N ALA A 414 18.55 39.07 10.55
CA ALA A 414 17.47 38.94 11.52
C ALA A 414 17.27 37.45 11.90
N GLU A 415 16.68 37.18 13.06
CA GLU A 415 16.34 35.80 13.47
C GLU A 415 15.18 35.19 12.68
N SER A 416 14.49 35.98 11.84
CA SER A 416 13.31 35.54 11.11
C SER A 416 13.65 34.66 9.91
N ALA A 417 13.18 33.41 9.93
CA ALA A 417 13.25 32.47 8.81
C ALA A 417 12.11 32.67 7.78
N SER A 418 11.38 33.77 7.80
CA SER A 418 10.27 34.07 6.91
C SER A 418 10.75 34.10 5.45
N PRO A 419 10.13 33.31 4.53
CA PRO A 419 10.46 33.32 3.12
C PRO A 419 10.12 34.67 2.50
N LEU A 420 10.94 35.11 1.55
CA LEU A 420 10.75 36.37 0.84
C LEU A 420 10.09 36.16 -0.52
N VAL A 421 9.27 37.12 -0.91
CA VAL A 421 8.58 37.21 -2.17
C VAL A 421 8.74 38.59 -2.77
N VAL A 422 8.39 38.78 -4.04
CA VAL A 422 8.31 40.10 -4.69
C VAL A 422 6.84 40.50 -4.76
N ASN A 423 6.48 41.65 -4.19
CA ASN A 423 5.14 42.20 -4.28
C ASN A 423 4.89 42.89 -5.63
N GLY A 424 3.65 43.32 -5.92
CA GLY A 424 3.28 44.01 -7.15
C GLY A 424 4.00 45.36 -7.39
N ALA A 425 4.66 45.90 -6.38
CA ALA A 425 5.52 47.09 -6.51
C ALA A 425 7.00 46.76 -6.81
N GLY A 426 7.34 45.48 -6.95
CA GLY A 426 8.72 45.01 -7.19
C GLY A 426 9.59 44.95 -5.93
N GLU A 427 9.02 45.08 -4.77
CA GLU A 427 9.75 45.11 -3.47
C GLU A 427 9.87 43.68 -2.90
N LEU A 428 10.99 43.42 -2.22
CA LEU A 428 11.21 42.24 -1.42
C LEU A 428 10.50 42.36 -0.07
N VAL A 429 9.50 41.48 0.16
CA VAL A 429 8.74 41.50 1.42
C VAL A 429 8.59 40.07 1.96
N PRO A 430 8.41 39.90 3.29
CA PRO A 430 8.02 38.58 3.84
C PRO A 430 6.71 38.09 3.26
N ALA A 431 6.62 36.78 3.03
CA ALA A 431 5.43 36.15 2.42
C ALA A 431 4.14 36.38 3.23
N GLU A 432 4.23 36.47 4.57
CA GLU A 432 3.08 36.62 5.47
C GLU A 432 2.40 37.99 5.38
N VAL A 433 3.13 39.04 4.95
CA VAL A 433 2.57 40.39 4.82
C VAL A 433 2.09 40.71 3.41
N CYS A 434 2.29 39.78 2.46
CA CYS A 434 1.93 39.97 1.08
C CYS A 434 0.65 39.16 0.73
N ASP A 435 -0.37 39.80 0.20
CA ASP A 435 -1.60 39.11 -0.20
C ASP A 435 -1.44 38.39 -1.56
N ARG A 436 -0.70 38.99 -2.48
CA ARG A 436 -0.38 38.41 -3.79
C ARG A 436 1.03 38.84 -4.21
N ALA A 437 1.82 37.86 -4.64
CA ALA A 437 3.20 38.08 -5.06
C ALA A 437 3.42 37.71 -6.53
N GLU A 438 4.50 38.19 -7.10
CA GLU A 438 4.89 37.95 -8.49
C GLU A 438 5.31 36.50 -8.70
N LEU A 439 4.77 35.89 -9.76
CA LEU A 439 5.09 34.49 -10.15
C LEU A 439 6.40 34.39 -10.93
N TRP A 440 6.69 35.39 -11.76
CA TRP A 440 7.83 35.40 -12.68
C TRP A 440 8.91 36.32 -12.17
N VAL A 441 9.83 35.78 -11.36
CA VAL A 441 10.94 36.55 -10.78
C VAL A 441 12.27 35.90 -11.08
N THR A 442 13.19 36.71 -11.62
CA THR A 442 14.63 36.43 -11.69
C THR A 442 15.38 37.72 -11.38
N ARG A 443 16.19 37.73 -10.33
CA ARG A 443 16.96 38.91 -9.93
C ARG A 443 18.20 38.54 -9.13
N THR A 444 19.13 39.50 -8.95
CA THR A 444 20.26 39.38 -8.03
C THR A 444 19.95 40.12 -6.77
N VAL A 445 20.33 39.55 -5.63
CA VAL A 445 20.09 40.11 -4.27
C VAL A 445 21.39 40.06 -3.48
N ALA A 446 21.68 41.13 -2.76
CA ALA A 446 22.77 41.16 -1.80
C ALA A 446 22.34 40.51 -0.47
N LEU A 447 23.09 39.57 0.04
CA LEU A 447 22.91 38.99 1.37
C LEU A 447 23.58 39.87 2.44
N HIS A 448 23.25 39.66 3.73
CA HIS A 448 23.80 40.41 4.86
C HIS A 448 25.32 40.31 4.98
N ASP A 449 25.93 39.25 4.47
CA ASP A 449 27.39 39.07 4.43
C ASP A 449 28.06 39.74 3.22
N GLY A 450 27.28 40.44 2.36
CA GLY A 450 27.71 41.12 1.16
C GLY A 450 27.76 40.24 -0.10
N ALA A 451 27.50 38.93 0.00
CA ALA A 451 27.45 38.05 -1.15
C ALA A 451 26.30 38.43 -2.08
N GLN A 452 26.57 38.48 -3.40
CA GLN A 452 25.54 38.67 -4.42
C GLN A 452 25.06 37.30 -4.90
N VAL A 453 23.77 37.02 -4.79
CA VAL A 453 23.19 35.76 -5.20
C VAL A 453 22.07 35.95 -6.20
N ALA A 454 22.05 35.10 -7.23
CA ALA A 454 20.91 35.02 -8.12
C ALA A 454 19.76 34.32 -7.42
N VAL A 455 18.55 34.90 -7.49
CA VAL A 455 17.34 34.32 -6.93
C VAL A 455 16.23 34.24 -7.97
N LYS A 456 15.40 33.20 -7.87
CA LYS A 456 14.26 32.96 -8.76
C LYS A 456 13.04 32.55 -7.93
N SER A 457 11.84 32.91 -8.39
CA SER A 457 10.64 32.33 -7.79
C SER A 457 10.56 30.80 -8.03
N GLY A 458 9.92 30.06 -7.13
CA GLY A 458 9.68 28.62 -7.34
C GLY A 458 8.97 28.33 -8.65
N PHE A 459 8.08 29.22 -9.08
CA PHE A 459 7.35 29.09 -10.35
C PHE A 459 8.26 29.27 -11.57
N GLN A 460 9.22 30.22 -11.52
CA GLN A 460 10.25 30.40 -12.56
C GLN A 460 11.16 29.14 -12.63
N CYS A 461 11.54 28.57 -11.49
CA CYS A 461 12.32 27.33 -11.45
C CYS A 461 11.56 26.16 -12.09
N LEU A 462 10.24 26.05 -11.88
CA LEU A 462 9.42 25.03 -12.54
C LEU A 462 9.38 25.20 -14.06
N LYS A 463 9.25 26.44 -14.56
CA LYS A 463 9.29 26.72 -16.02
C LYS A 463 10.61 26.27 -16.62
N GLU A 464 11.72 26.67 -16.00
CA GLU A 464 13.05 26.28 -16.46
C GLU A 464 13.27 24.77 -16.43
N ALA A 465 12.71 24.07 -15.42
CA ALA A 465 12.75 22.61 -15.37
C ALA A 465 11.91 21.97 -16.47
N ALA A 466 10.75 22.56 -16.81
CA ALA A 466 9.90 22.08 -17.90
C ALA A 466 10.50 22.33 -19.28
N ASP A 467 11.31 23.39 -19.43
CA ASP A 467 11.96 23.75 -20.70
C ASP A 467 13.29 23.02 -20.96
N LYS A 468 13.73 22.14 -20.03
CA LYS A 468 14.96 21.36 -20.23
C LYS A 468 14.93 20.46 -21.46
N LEU A 469 13.75 20.00 -21.85
CA LEU A 469 13.54 19.20 -23.07
C LEU A 469 12.50 19.87 -23.97
N SER A 470 12.64 19.69 -25.27
CA SER A 470 11.62 20.15 -26.23
C SER A 470 10.38 19.22 -26.17
N PRO A 471 9.20 19.67 -26.62
CA PRO A 471 8.01 18.82 -26.73
C PRO A 471 8.26 17.52 -27.50
N GLU A 472 9.08 17.56 -28.56
CA GLU A 472 9.45 16.37 -29.34
C GLU A 472 10.38 15.45 -28.59
N ALA A 473 11.27 15.97 -27.74
CA ALA A 473 12.13 15.15 -26.90
C ALA A 473 11.33 14.44 -25.82
N TYR A 474 10.41 15.12 -25.16
CA TYR A 474 9.46 14.50 -24.24
C TYR A 474 8.59 13.44 -24.92
N SER A 475 8.09 13.73 -26.14
CA SER A 475 7.29 12.80 -26.94
C SER A 475 8.07 11.52 -27.26
N ARG A 476 9.35 11.62 -27.65
CA ARG A 476 10.21 10.45 -27.89
C ARG A 476 10.43 9.64 -26.62
N GLU A 477 10.68 10.32 -25.50
CA GLU A 477 10.93 9.67 -24.19
C GLU A 477 9.72 8.84 -23.72
N CYS A 478 8.51 9.39 -23.83
CA CYS A 478 7.31 8.71 -23.33
C CYS A 478 6.54 7.89 -24.38
N GLY A 479 6.86 8.06 -25.66
CA GLY A 479 6.17 7.39 -26.76
C GLY A 479 4.78 7.96 -27.06
N VAL A 480 4.42 9.12 -26.50
CA VAL A 480 3.13 9.79 -26.75
C VAL A 480 3.32 10.95 -27.71
N PRO A 481 2.60 11.02 -28.85
CA PRO A 481 2.75 12.10 -29.83
C PRO A 481 2.48 13.49 -29.24
N VAL A 482 3.27 14.50 -29.64
CA VAL A 482 3.16 15.91 -29.17
C VAL A 482 1.72 16.41 -29.22
N ALA A 483 1.02 16.19 -30.34
CA ALA A 483 -0.38 16.63 -30.50
C ALA A 483 -1.32 15.99 -29.48
N ARG A 484 -1.06 14.75 -29.09
CA ARG A 484 -1.84 14.03 -28.08
C ARG A 484 -1.54 14.52 -26.66
N ILE A 485 -0.28 14.89 -26.39
CA ILE A 485 0.13 15.53 -25.13
C ILE A 485 -0.59 16.88 -24.98
N ALA A 486 -0.56 17.70 -26.02
CA ALA A 486 -1.25 19.01 -26.04
C ALA A 486 -2.76 18.84 -25.81
N ALA A 487 -3.41 17.93 -26.54
CA ALA A 487 -4.84 17.64 -26.39
C ALA A 487 -5.21 17.16 -24.99
N LEU A 488 -4.34 16.36 -24.36
CA LEU A 488 -4.54 15.89 -22.98
C LEU A 488 -4.41 17.05 -21.98
N ALA A 489 -3.41 17.91 -22.13
CA ALA A 489 -3.20 19.08 -21.29
C ALA A 489 -4.36 20.10 -21.44
N GLU A 490 -4.86 20.27 -22.65
CA GLU A 490 -6.04 21.10 -22.93
C GLU A 490 -7.29 20.52 -22.26
N ALA A 491 -7.60 19.23 -22.46
CA ALA A 491 -8.73 18.55 -21.86
C ALA A 491 -8.69 18.62 -20.33
N PHE A 492 -7.53 18.40 -19.72
CA PHE A 492 -7.34 18.50 -18.28
C PHE A 492 -7.65 19.91 -17.74
N THR A 493 -7.20 20.96 -18.44
CA THR A 493 -7.37 22.35 -17.99
C THR A 493 -8.69 22.99 -18.42
N ALA A 494 -9.48 22.33 -19.28
CA ALA A 494 -10.75 22.87 -19.80
C ALA A 494 -11.86 22.96 -18.72
N HIS A 495 -11.72 22.21 -17.62
CA HIS A 495 -12.74 22.13 -16.57
C HIS A 495 -12.42 22.98 -15.32
N GLY A 496 -11.45 23.90 -15.43
CA GLY A 496 -10.98 24.72 -14.32
C GLY A 496 -10.45 23.83 -13.19
N ARG A 497 -10.96 24.04 -11.98
CA ARG A 497 -10.53 23.27 -10.79
C ARG A 497 -11.28 21.95 -10.61
N LYS A 498 -12.28 21.63 -11.45
CA LYS A 498 -13.06 20.37 -11.40
C LYS A 498 -12.42 19.26 -12.25
N ALA A 499 -11.09 19.21 -12.24
CA ALA A 499 -10.30 18.13 -12.79
C ALA A 499 -9.41 17.53 -11.71
N ALA A 500 -9.00 16.26 -11.89
CA ALA A 500 -8.19 15.54 -10.90
C ALA A 500 -7.16 14.65 -11.58
N VAL A 501 -5.91 14.69 -11.13
CA VAL A 501 -4.86 13.74 -11.53
C VAL A 501 -4.54 12.81 -10.37
N ILE A 502 -4.51 11.49 -10.64
CA ILE A 502 -4.23 10.44 -9.67
C ILE A 502 -3.11 9.54 -10.21
N ALA A 503 -2.13 9.25 -9.35
CA ALA A 503 -1.06 8.31 -9.63
C ALA A 503 -0.95 7.26 -8.51
N HIS A 504 -0.28 6.14 -8.75
CA HIS A 504 0.09 5.18 -7.71
C HIS A 504 1.10 4.10 -8.21
N GLY A 505 0.63 2.92 -8.59
CA GLY A 505 1.47 1.72 -8.78
C GLY A 505 2.44 1.79 -9.96
N GLY A 506 2.15 2.56 -10.99
CA GLY A 506 3.05 2.81 -12.12
C GLY A 506 4.33 3.54 -11.73
N MET A 507 4.31 4.22 -10.57
CA MET A 507 5.47 4.95 -10.03
C MET A 507 6.52 4.02 -9.41
N MET A 508 6.41 2.71 -9.56
CA MET A 508 7.45 1.73 -9.18
C MET A 508 8.52 1.60 -10.26
N ALA A 509 9.08 2.72 -10.68
CA ALA A 509 10.14 2.87 -11.66
C ALA A 509 11.41 3.42 -11.01
N ALA A 510 12.55 3.35 -11.68
CA ALA A 510 13.83 3.82 -11.14
C ALA A 510 13.89 5.35 -10.92
N ASN A 511 12.99 6.10 -11.54
CA ASN A 511 12.78 7.54 -11.39
C ASN A 511 11.40 7.86 -10.79
N GLY A 512 10.80 6.92 -10.07
CA GLY A 512 9.42 6.98 -9.58
C GLY A 512 9.12 8.16 -8.66
N PHE A 513 10.09 8.63 -7.90
CA PHE A 513 9.98 9.83 -7.05
C PHE A 513 9.62 11.06 -7.89
N TYR A 514 10.41 11.38 -8.91
CA TYR A 514 10.18 12.53 -9.78
C TYR A 514 9.00 12.30 -10.73
N ASN A 515 8.75 11.05 -11.16
CA ASN A 515 7.53 10.73 -11.90
C ASN A 515 6.29 11.13 -11.11
N THR A 516 6.24 10.78 -9.83
CA THR A 516 5.12 11.13 -8.95
C THR A 516 4.99 12.64 -8.77
N TRP A 517 6.09 13.30 -8.43
CA TRP A 517 6.07 14.74 -8.15
C TRP A 517 5.62 15.53 -9.39
N SER A 518 6.14 15.19 -10.57
CA SER A 518 5.74 15.81 -11.85
C SER A 518 4.26 15.59 -12.17
N VAL A 519 3.77 14.36 -12.03
CA VAL A 519 2.36 14.02 -12.27
C VAL A 519 1.44 14.75 -11.32
N MET A 520 1.76 14.77 -10.03
CA MET A 520 0.93 15.40 -9.01
C MET A 520 0.97 16.93 -9.08
N MET A 521 2.02 17.52 -9.66
CA MET A 521 2.14 18.97 -9.87
C MET A 521 1.00 19.51 -10.75
N LEU A 522 0.47 18.72 -11.66
CA LEU A 522 -0.67 19.12 -12.50
C LEU A 522 -1.89 19.57 -11.67
N ASN A 523 -2.15 18.90 -10.52
CA ASN A 523 -3.20 19.33 -9.59
C ASN A 523 -2.92 20.71 -8.97
N VAL A 524 -1.67 21.01 -8.69
CA VAL A 524 -1.24 22.30 -8.08
C VAL A 524 -1.43 23.44 -9.05
N LEU A 525 -1.09 23.23 -10.33
CA LEU A 525 -1.23 24.27 -11.37
C LEU A 525 -2.67 24.74 -11.54
N ILE A 526 -3.66 23.87 -11.32
CA ILE A 526 -5.08 24.24 -11.38
C ILE A 526 -5.69 24.52 -10.00
N GLY A 527 -4.93 24.38 -8.91
CA GLY A 527 -5.34 24.77 -7.55
C GLY A 527 -6.55 23.98 -7.02
N ASN A 528 -6.62 22.66 -7.26
CA ASN A 528 -7.81 21.83 -7.01
C ASN A 528 -7.82 21.07 -5.69
N LEU A 529 -6.80 21.23 -4.83
CA LEU A 529 -6.71 20.48 -3.58
C LEU A 529 -7.77 20.93 -2.57
N SER A 530 -8.43 19.96 -1.96
CA SER A 530 -9.50 20.11 -0.97
C SER A 530 -10.75 20.85 -1.47
N LEU A 531 -10.95 20.94 -2.79
CA LEU A 531 -12.12 21.53 -3.41
C LEU A 531 -13.07 20.47 -3.97
N GLU A 532 -14.37 20.79 -3.99
CA GLU A 532 -15.37 19.97 -4.68
C GLU A 532 -15.05 19.84 -6.17
N GLY A 533 -15.02 18.61 -6.66
CA GLY A 533 -14.63 18.26 -8.02
C GLY A 533 -13.11 18.18 -8.28
N GLY A 534 -12.29 18.51 -7.29
CA GLY A 534 -10.83 18.38 -7.34
C GLY A 534 -10.33 17.09 -6.69
N VAL A 535 -9.19 17.20 -6.02
CA VAL A 535 -8.59 16.12 -5.23
C VAL A 535 -8.60 16.44 -3.74
N PHE A 536 -8.67 15.42 -2.90
CA PHE A 536 -8.67 15.59 -1.45
C PHE A 536 -7.83 14.56 -0.72
N VAL A 537 -7.32 14.93 0.44
CA VAL A 537 -6.77 14.02 1.45
C VAL A 537 -7.92 13.49 2.29
N GLY A 538 -7.92 12.20 2.62
CA GLY A 538 -8.99 11.58 3.40
C GLY A 538 -9.21 12.23 4.77
N GLY A 539 -10.37 11.99 5.36
CA GLY A 539 -10.82 12.56 6.64
C GLY A 539 -10.03 12.09 7.88
N GLY A 540 -9.05 11.18 7.68
CA GLY A 540 -8.24 10.63 8.76
C GLY A 540 -8.91 9.53 9.56
N LYS A 541 -8.30 9.16 10.70
CA LYS A 541 -8.79 8.08 11.58
C LYS A 541 -9.03 8.58 13.00
N PHE A 542 -9.93 7.91 13.73
CA PHE A 542 -9.98 7.97 15.17
C PHE A 542 -8.84 7.09 15.69
N ASN A 543 -7.77 7.70 16.19
CA ASN A 543 -6.57 6.96 16.58
C ASN A 543 -6.72 6.34 17.96
N GLY A 544 -6.86 5.02 18.02
CA GLY A 544 -6.89 4.27 19.27
C GLY A 544 -5.50 4.05 19.89
N PHE A 545 -4.46 4.01 19.08
CA PHE A 545 -3.09 3.76 19.49
C PHE A 545 -2.32 5.06 19.76
N ALA A 546 -2.83 5.86 20.67
CA ALA A 546 -2.25 7.15 21.02
C ALA A 546 -2.36 7.36 22.54
N GLU A 547 -1.93 8.50 23.03
CA GLU A 547 -2.41 9.10 24.27
C GLU A 547 -3.87 9.52 24.01
N GLY A 548 -4.79 8.65 24.39
CA GLY A 548 -6.19 8.80 24.08
C GLY A 548 -7.00 9.33 25.26
N PRO A 549 -8.31 9.55 25.05
CA PRO A 549 -9.19 10.08 26.10
C PRO A 549 -9.42 9.13 27.29
N ARG A 550 -9.04 7.88 27.17
CA ARG A 550 -9.23 6.86 28.23
C ARG A 550 -7.93 6.21 28.66
N TYR A 551 -7.04 5.91 27.72
CA TYR A 551 -5.80 5.18 27.97
C TYR A 551 -4.64 5.76 27.19
N ASN A 552 -3.45 5.78 27.79
CA ASN A 552 -2.22 6.13 27.10
C ASN A 552 -1.52 4.86 26.60
N LEU A 553 -1.54 4.63 25.30
CA LEU A 553 -0.93 3.45 24.67
C LEU A 553 0.47 3.72 24.09
N VAL A 554 0.98 4.93 24.19
CA VAL A 554 2.28 5.34 23.64
C VAL A 554 3.33 5.58 24.71
N GLU A 555 2.98 6.22 25.81
CA GLU A 555 3.92 6.51 26.91
C GLU A 555 3.79 5.46 28.03
N PHE A 556 4.94 5.08 28.57
CA PHE A 556 5.02 4.14 29.71
C PHE A 556 6.37 4.30 30.42
N PRO A 557 6.49 3.91 31.70
CA PRO A 557 7.76 3.98 32.42
C PRO A 557 8.85 3.18 31.74
N GLY A 558 10.02 3.78 31.56
CA GLY A 558 11.16 3.14 30.91
C GLY A 558 11.10 3.10 29.37
N LEU A 559 10.18 3.85 28.74
CA LEU A 559 10.10 3.97 27.29
C LEU A 559 11.45 4.33 26.69
N VAL A 560 11.89 3.54 25.69
CA VAL A 560 13.15 3.74 25.00
C VAL A 560 12.92 4.57 23.74
N LYS A 561 13.77 5.56 23.53
CA LYS A 561 13.90 6.26 22.25
C LYS A 561 15.13 5.71 21.52
N PRO A 562 14.97 4.95 20.43
CA PRO A 562 16.10 4.33 19.73
C PRO A 562 17.12 5.36 19.25
N LYS A 563 18.40 5.09 19.49
CA LYS A 563 19.53 5.99 19.14
C LYS A 563 20.34 5.39 17.98
N GLY A 564 21.16 6.23 17.34
CA GLY A 564 22.10 5.84 16.30
C GLY A 564 21.48 5.77 14.90
N LEU A 565 22.23 5.18 13.98
CA LEU A 565 21.90 5.03 12.57
C LEU A 565 21.13 3.73 12.35
N ASN A 566 20.04 3.77 11.58
CA ASN A 566 19.45 2.54 11.08
C ASN A 566 20.25 1.97 9.91
N ILE A 567 20.20 0.64 9.75
CA ILE A 567 21.04 -0.06 8.78
C ILE A 567 20.72 0.29 7.32
N ALA A 568 19.53 0.78 7.02
CA ALA A 568 19.13 1.28 5.69
C ALA A 568 19.62 2.70 5.41
N ARG A 569 20.24 3.37 6.38
CA ARG A 569 20.72 4.77 6.25
C ARG A 569 19.59 5.74 5.89
N SER A 570 18.38 5.46 6.40
CA SER A 570 17.17 6.26 6.20
C SER A 570 17.13 7.47 7.12
N LYS A 571 16.55 8.58 6.66
CA LYS A 571 16.46 9.85 7.41
C LYS A 571 17.82 10.30 7.92
N ALA A 572 18.87 10.08 7.15
CA ALA A 572 20.23 10.45 7.46
C ALA A 572 20.96 10.96 6.20
N ALA A 573 21.60 12.11 6.29
CA ALA A 573 22.41 12.65 5.21
C ALA A 573 23.81 12.01 5.25
N TYR A 574 24.36 11.66 4.08
CA TYR A 574 25.68 11.06 3.98
C TYR A 574 26.77 11.94 4.57
N GLU A 575 26.66 13.24 4.41
CA GLU A 575 27.58 14.26 4.92
C GLU A 575 27.72 14.25 6.45
N THR A 576 26.78 13.64 7.17
CA THR A 576 26.83 13.47 8.62
C THR A 576 27.49 12.16 9.06
N SER A 577 27.87 11.29 8.12
CA SER A 577 28.42 9.97 8.41
C SER A 577 29.89 10.00 8.82
N ASP A 578 30.32 8.97 9.55
CA ASP A 578 31.73 8.77 9.85
C ASP A 578 32.53 8.53 8.58
N GLU A 579 31.98 7.76 7.62
CA GLU A 579 32.62 7.52 6.33
C GLU A 579 32.94 8.81 5.58
N TYR A 580 31.99 9.75 5.52
CA TYR A 580 32.20 11.04 4.88
C TYR A 580 33.31 11.84 5.58
N ARG A 581 33.26 11.94 6.92
CA ARG A 581 34.27 12.65 7.71
C ARG A 581 35.65 12.05 7.58
N GLU A 582 35.78 10.74 7.60
CA GLU A 582 37.05 10.02 7.42
C GLU A 582 37.67 10.32 6.05
N LYS A 583 36.87 10.31 4.96
CA LYS A 583 37.34 10.62 3.60
C LYS A 583 37.78 12.08 3.48
N VAL A 584 37.01 13.02 4.02
CA VAL A 584 37.38 14.43 4.02
C VAL A 584 38.64 14.67 4.82
N ALA A 585 38.79 14.07 6.00
CA ALA A 585 39.98 14.18 6.83
C ALA A 585 41.22 13.56 6.14
N ALA A 586 41.05 12.55 5.31
CA ALA A 586 42.10 11.95 4.51
C ALA A 586 42.43 12.75 3.23
N GLY A 587 41.72 13.86 2.96
CA GLY A 587 41.93 14.70 1.77
C GLY A 587 41.48 14.07 0.47
N VAL A 588 40.60 13.05 0.51
CA VAL A 588 40.05 12.38 -0.67
C VAL A 588 38.62 12.80 -0.90
N SER A 589 38.13 12.60 -2.14
CA SER A 589 36.73 12.87 -2.45
C SER A 589 35.82 12.04 -1.53
N PRO A 590 34.83 12.63 -0.88
CA PRO A 590 33.88 11.88 -0.06
C PRO A 590 32.95 11.00 -0.90
N TRP A 591 32.76 11.30 -2.18
CA TRP A 591 31.95 10.50 -3.10
C TRP A 591 32.83 9.57 -3.96
N PRO A 592 32.33 8.36 -4.30
CA PRO A 592 31.04 7.77 -3.90
C PRO A 592 31.05 7.25 -2.45
N ALA A 593 29.89 7.24 -1.79
CA ALA A 593 29.66 6.45 -0.61
C ALA A 593 29.63 4.95 -0.97
N ARG A 594 29.91 4.06 -0.01
CA ARG A 594 29.86 2.61 -0.23
C ARG A 594 28.47 2.09 -0.57
N ALA A 595 27.44 2.79 -0.10
CA ALA A 595 26.04 2.50 -0.44
C ALA A 595 25.20 3.78 -0.40
N PRO A 596 24.02 3.84 -1.06
CA PRO A 596 23.13 5.00 -1.00
C PRO A 596 22.65 5.34 0.41
N TRP A 597 22.44 6.62 0.66
CA TRP A 597 21.85 7.20 1.87
C TRP A 597 20.56 7.92 1.48
N TYR A 598 19.55 7.89 2.35
CA TYR A 598 18.21 8.39 2.05
C TYR A 598 17.80 9.48 3.05
N PRO A 599 18.23 10.74 2.85
CA PRO A 599 18.14 11.79 3.86
C PRO A 599 16.70 12.16 4.25
N PHE A 600 15.75 12.08 3.35
CA PHE A 600 14.37 12.48 3.59
C PHE A 600 13.33 11.35 3.51
N VAL A 601 13.76 10.11 3.34
CA VAL A 601 12.87 8.93 3.24
C VAL A 601 13.16 7.92 4.34
N ALA A 602 12.16 7.15 4.75
CA ALA A 602 12.29 6.09 5.75
C ALA A 602 11.62 4.78 5.30
N GLY A 603 11.96 3.68 5.98
CA GLY A 603 11.29 2.40 5.79
C GLY A 603 11.73 1.60 4.57
N GLN A 604 12.98 1.76 4.11
CA GLN A 604 13.55 1.04 2.95
C GLN A 604 13.85 -0.42 3.29
N LEU A 605 12.83 -1.28 3.31
CA LEU A 605 13.04 -2.73 3.48
C LEU A 605 13.93 -3.32 2.38
N THR A 606 13.93 -2.73 1.19
CA THR A 606 14.84 -3.03 0.07
C THR A 606 16.33 -2.91 0.44
N GLU A 607 16.68 -2.00 1.34
CA GLU A 607 18.05 -1.80 1.83
C GLU A 607 18.33 -2.54 3.15
N LEU A 608 17.31 -2.71 4.01
CA LEU A 608 17.49 -3.32 5.33
C LEU A 608 18.08 -4.73 5.23
N LEU A 609 17.49 -5.60 4.41
CA LEU A 609 17.92 -6.99 4.30
C LEU A 609 19.28 -7.11 3.61
N THR A 610 19.48 -6.43 2.49
CA THR A 610 20.73 -6.52 1.72
C THR A 610 21.91 -5.91 2.48
N SER A 611 21.70 -4.81 3.19
CA SER A 611 22.69 -4.20 4.07
C SER A 611 23.03 -5.09 5.26
N ALA A 612 22.02 -5.74 5.86
CA ALA A 612 22.21 -6.74 6.91
C ALA A 612 23.13 -7.88 6.45
N LEU A 613 22.82 -8.47 5.30
CA LEU A 613 23.59 -9.59 4.72
C LEU A 613 24.99 -9.17 4.23
N ALA A 614 25.21 -7.90 3.98
CA ALA A 614 26.52 -7.33 3.65
C ALA A 614 27.31 -6.86 4.88
N GLY A 615 26.67 -6.76 6.05
CA GLY A 615 27.28 -6.23 7.27
C GLY A 615 27.62 -4.75 7.20
N TYR A 616 26.89 -3.97 6.38
CA TYR A 616 27.13 -2.52 6.20
C TYR A 616 25.89 -1.70 6.53
N PRO A 617 26.02 -0.63 7.31
CA PRO A 617 27.21 -0.09 7.98
C PRO A 617 27.65 -0.89 9.21
N TYR A 618 26.87 -1.88 9.65
CA TYR A 618 27.18 -2.84 10.72
C TYR A 618 26.44 -4.17 10.50
N ALA A 619 26.92 -5.24 11.15
CA ALA A 619 26.30 -6.56 11.09
C ALA A 619 25.07 -6.65 12.02
N LEU A 620 24.03 -7.32 11.55
CA LEU A 620 22.89 -7.72 12.38
C LEU A 620 23.13 -9.10 13.02
N LYS A 621 22.46 -9.36 14.13
CA LYS A 621 22.46 -10.64 14.83
C LYS A 621 21.11 -11.35 14.72
N VAL A 622 20.02 -10.60 14.78
CA VAL A 622 18.67 -11.17 14.78
C VAL A 622 17.76 -10.42 13.81
N TRP A 623 17.00 -11.18 13.04
CA TRP A 623 15.89 -10.67 12.22
C TRP A 623 14.58 -11.30 12.67
N ILE A 624 13.59 -10.49 13.03
CA ILE A 624 12.19 -10.88 13.25
C ILE A 624 11.38 -10.37 12.07
N SER A 625 10.83 -11.29 11.26
CA SER A 625 9.98 -10.98 10.10
C SER A 625 8.53 -11.30 10.41
N ASN A 626 7.66 -10.29 10.42
CA ASN A 626 6.23 -10.47 10.64
C ASN A 626 5.47 -10.25 9.34
N MET A 627 4.88 -11.32 8.81
CA MET A 627 4.02 -11.29 7.61
C MET A 627 4.69 -10.60 6.40
N THR A 628 6.00 -10.75 6.20
CA THR A 628 6.72 -10.15 5.07
C THR A 628 7.28 -11.22 4.13
N ASN A 629 7.26 -10.93 2.83
CA ASN A 629 7.82 -11.81 1.82
C ASN A 629 8.64 -11.00 0.78
N PRO A 630 9.79 -10.40 1.20
CA PRO A 630 10.62 -9.60 0.31
C PRO A 630 11.23 -10.40 -0.84
N LEU A 631 11.58 -11.68 -0.66
CA LEU A 631 12.15 -12.52 -1.71
C LEU A 631 11.18 -12.75 -2.89
N TYR A 632 9.88 -12.82 -2.61
CA TYR A 632 8.85 -12.82 -3.66
C TYR A 632 8.54 -11.42 -4.17
N GLY A 633 8.51 -10.44 -3.27
CA GLY A 633 7.92 -9.12 -3.48
C GLY A 633 8.85 -8.07 -4.10
N ILE A 634 10.16 -8.22 -4.05
CA ILE A 634 11.15 -7.25 -4.55
C ILE A 634 11.84 -7.80 -5.79
N ALA A 635 11.73 -7.07 -6.90
CA ALA A 635 12.32 -7.48 -8.16
C ALA A 635 13.85 -7.62 -8.04
N GLY A 636 14.38 -8.78 -8.42
CA GLY A 636 15.81 -9.10 -8.39
C GLY A 636 16.37 -9.48 -7.02
N LEU A 637 15.62 -9.30 -5.92
CA LEU A 637 16.15 -9.51 -4.56
C LEU A 637 16.54 -10.96 -4.32
N ARG A 638 15.80 -11.91 -4.87
CA ARG A 638 16.14 -13.34 -4.75
C ARG A 638 17.56 -13.61 -5.21
N GLY A 639 17.95 -13.14 -6.39
CA GLY A 639 19.30 -13.32 -6.93
C GLY A 639 20.41 -12.67 -6.09
N VAL A 640 20.09 -11.63 -5.33
CA VAL A 640 21.04 -10.92 -4.48
C VAL A 640 21.11 -11.52 -3.08
N ALA A 641 19.97 -11.94 -2.50
CA ALA A 641 19.85 -12.18 -1.07
C ALA A 641 19.64 -13.64 -0.67
N GLU A 642 19.02 -14.49 -1.51
CA GLU A 642 18.60 -15.85 -1.09
C GLU A 642 19.78 -16.70 -0.59
N GLU A 643 20.84 -16.84 -1.40
CA GLU A 643 22.01 -17.66 -1.01
C GLU A 643 22.77 -17.07 0.19
N ARG A 644 22.77 -15.73 0.30
CA ARG A 644 23.41 -15.06 1.45
C ARG A 644 22.58 -15.24 2.74
N LEU A 645 21.26 -15.33 2.63
CA LEU A 645 20.37 -15.55 3.77
C LEU A 645 20.45 -16.99 4.28
N LYS A 646 20.82 -17.95 3.42
CA LYS A 646 21.11 -19.34 3.82
C LYS A 646 22.36 -19.46 4.70
N ASP A 647 23.26 -18.48 4.65
CA ASP A 647 24.50 -18.46 5.42
C ASP A 647 24.27 -17.84 6.82
N PRO A 648 24.27 -18.64 7.91
CA PRO A 648 24.05 -18.14 9.26
C PRO A 648 25.17 -17.23 9.77
N ALA A 649 26.37 -17.26 9.16
CA ALA A 649 27.45 -16.33 9.51
C ALA A 649 27.08 -14.87 9.17
N ARG A 650 26.22 -14.65 8.19
CA ARG A 650 25.75 -13.32 7.78
C ARG A 650 24.57 -12.81 8.59
N LEU A 651 23.71 -13.71 9.02
CA LEU A 651 22.55 -13.42 9.85
C LEU A 651 22.32 -14.61 10.79
N PRO A 652 22.85 -14.56 12.03
CA PRO A 652 22.90 -15.71 12.93
C PRO A 652 21.53 -16.26 13.32
N LEU A 653 20.51 -15.39 13.50
CA LEU A 653 19.18 -15.83 13.93
C LEU A 653 18.08 -15.17 13.10
N PHE A 654 17.27 -15.99 12.43
CA PHE A 654 16.13 -15.55 11.65
C PHE A 654 14.82 -16.16 12.19
N ILE A 655 13.93 -15.31 12.68
CA ILE A 655 12.63 -15.66 13.27
C ILE A 655 11.53 -15.13 12.36
N ALA A 656 10.65 -15.99 11.84
CA ALA A 656 9.49 -15.60 11.06
C ALA A 656 8.20 -15.77 11.90
N ILE A 657 7.30 -14.80 11.79
CA ILE A 657 5.94 -14.84 12.35
C ILE A 657 4.99 -14.75 11.17
N ASP A 658 4.36 -15.85 10.80
CA ASP A 658 3.50 -15.89 9.63
C ASP A 658 2.44 -17.01 9.74
N ALA A 659 1.35 -16.87 9.02
CA ALA A 659 0.33 -17.90 8.90
C ALA A 659 0.66 -18.98 7.86
N PHE A 660 1.63 -18.72 6.98
CA PHE A 660 2.02 -19.60 5.86
C PHE A 660 3.55 -19.62 5.69
N ILE A 661 4.07 -20.72 5.14
CA ILE A 661 5.48 -20.80 4.74
C ILE A 661 5.61 -20.13 3.36
N ASN A 662 6.09 -18.89 3.32
CA ASN A 662 6.36 -18.16 2.08
C ASN A 662 7.84 -18.22 1.70
N GLU A 663 8.24 -17.64 0.55
CA GLU A 663 9.61 -17.68 0.01
C GLU A 663 10.68 -17.14 0.98
N THR A 664 10.30 -16.23 1.83
CA THR A 664 11.21 -15.69 2.86
C THR A 664 11.14 -16.54 4.13
N THR A 665 9.95 -16.91 4.57
CA THR A 665 9.71 -17.71 5.77
C THR A 665 10.35 -19.10 5.68
N ALA A 666 10.41 -19.69 4.47
CA ALA A 666 11.08 -20.98 4.20
C ALA A 666 12.57 -20.99 4.58
N LEU A 667 13.21 -19.83 4.69
CA LEU A 667 14.60 -19.67 5.09
C LEU A 667 14.78 -19.28 6.56
N ALA A 668 13.71 -19.29 7.37
CA ALA A 668 13.80 -18.95 8.78
C ALA A 668 14.40 -20.10 9.62
N ASP A 669 14.91 -19.77 10.79
CA ASP A 669 15.32 -20.73 11.82
C ASP A 669 14.15 -21.19 12.66
N TYR A 670 13.22 -20.26 12.92
CA TYR A 670 11.97 -20.52 13.63
C TYR A 670 10.80 -19.92 12.85
N ILE A 671 9.68 -20.66 12.79
CA ILE A 671 8.40 -20.15 12.30
C ILE A 671 7.41 -20.18 13.47
N ILE A 672 6.90 -19.01 13.80
CA ILE A 672 5.88 -18.80 14.82
C ILE A 672 4.55 -18.67 14.11
N PRO A 673 3.54 -19.50 14.44
CA PRO A 673 2.23 -19.37 13.84
C PRO A 673 1.61 -18.02 14.18
N ASP A 674 0.94 -17.42 13.22
CA ASP A 674 0.16 -16.20 13.44
C ASP A 674 -1.32 -16.42 13.15
N THR A 675 -2.15 -15.60 13.79
CA THR A 675 -3.59 -15.62 13.63
C THR A 675 -3.99 -15.11 12.24
N HIS A 676 -4.96 -15.76 11.61
CA HIS A 676 -5.55 -15.30 10.36
C HIS A 676 -6.37 -14.01 10.57
N ASN A 677 -6.67 -13.28 9.49
CA ASN A 677 -7.42 -12.03 9.51
C ASN A 677 -8.70 -12.06 10.37
N PHE A 678 -9.46 -13.16 10.38
CA PHE A 678 -10.70 -13.31 11.14
C PHE A 678 -10.51 -13.82 12.56
N GLU A 679 -9.29 -14.11 12.95
CA GLU A 679 -8.85 -14.59 14.25
C GLU A 679 -8.06 -13.54 15.03
N SER A 680 -7.79 -12.37 14.46
CA SER A 680 -6.87 -11.37 15.00
C SER A 680 -7.55 -10.05 15.37
N TRP A 681 -6.88 -9.28 16.20
CA TRP A 681 -7.24 -7.91 16.57
C TRP A 681 -6.64 -6.89 15.60
N GLY A 682 -7.17 -5.66 15.60
CA GLY A 682 -6.55 -4.54 14.90
C GLY A 682 -7.46 -3.34 14.66
N PHE A 683 -6.84 -2.18 14.48
CA PHE A 683 -7.51 -0.93 14.09
C PHE A 683 -6.73 -0.24 12.98
N SER A 684 -7.39 0.09 11.89
CA SER A 684 -6.74 0.80 10.78
C SER A 684 -7.64 1.85 10.16
N ALA A 685 -7.02 2.84 9.50
CA ALA A 685 -7.76 3.72 8.61
C ALA A 685 -8.19 2.96 7.35
N PRO A 686 -9.42 3.15 6.84
CA PRO A 686 -9.72 2.71 5.48
C PRO A 686 -8.82 3.44 4.49
N TRP A 687 -8.45 2.78 3.39
CA TRP A 687 -7.60 3.39 2.36
C TRP A 687 -8.20 4.69 1.83
N GLY A 688 -7.35 5.62 1.37
CA GLY A 688 -7.74 6.94 0.90
C GLY A 688 -8.93 6.96 -0.07
N GLY A 689 -9.63 8.10 -0.11
CA GLY A 689 -10.87 8.30 -0.87
C GLY A 689 -12.13 8.27 -0.01
N VAL A 690 -11.99 8.32 1.31
CA VAL A 690 -13.06 8.58 2.28
C VAL A 690 -12.86 9.99 2.83
N ALA A 691 -13.79 10.90 2.55
CA ALA A 691 -13.67 12.30 2.95
C ALA A 691 -13.91 12.50 4.45
N SER A 692 -14.81 11.71 5.04
CA SER A 692 -15.11 11.74 6.47
C SER A 692 -14.13 10.90 7.28
N LYS A 693 -14.05 11.18 8.59
CA LYS A 693 -13.18 10.44 9.53
C LYS A 693 -13.68 9.02 9.76
N ALA A 694 -12.81 8.03 9.62
CA ALA A 694 -13.19 6.63 9.74
C ALA A 694 -12.07 5.76 10.30
N THR A 695 -12.45 4.77 11.12
CA THR A 695 -11.55 3.74 11.65
C THR A 695 -12.25 2.38 11.54
N THR A 696 -11.63 1.43 10.86
CA THR A 696 -12.09 0.05 10.78
C THR A 696 -11.55 -0.75 11.97
N ALA A 697 -12.41 -1.55 12.60
CA ALA A 697 -12.08 -2.45 13.68
C ALA A 697 -12.05 -3.91 13.20
N ARG A 698 -11.05 -4.66 13.66
CA ARG A 698 -10.90 -6.10 13.48
C ARG A 698 -10.84 -6.78 14.84
N TRP A 699 -11.50 -7.91 14.97
CA TRP A 699 -11.53 -8.71 16.18
C TRP A 699 -11.70 -10.19 15.85
N PRO A 700 -11.33 -11.13 16.74
CA PRO A 700 -11.51 -12.56 16.52
C PRO A 700 -13.00 -12.92 16.43
N ILE A 701 -13.54 -12.99 15.21
CA ILE A 701 -14.95 -13.37 14.97
C ILE A 701 -15.16 -14.88 15.00
N VAL A 702 -14.08 -15.64 14.94
CA VAL A 702 -13.99 -17.10 15.18
C VAL A 702 -12.81 -17.38 16.11
N THR A 703 -12.84 -18.52 16.76
CA THR A 703 -11.75 -18.95 17.64
C THR A 703 -10.46 -19.16 16.84
N PRO A 704 -9.33 -18.57 17.24
CA PRO A 704 -8.05 -18.81 16.59
C PRO A 704 -7.65 -20.28 16.55
N ALA A 705 -7.22 -20.75 15.38
CA ALA A 705 -6.83 -22.14 15.16
C ALA A 705 -5.39 -22.44 15.57
N THR A 706 -4.56 -21.42 15.83
CA THR A 706 -3.17 -21.61 16.28
C THR A 706 -3.12 -22.29 17.63
N ALA A 707 -2.06 -23.06 17.89
CA ALA A 707 -1.78 -23.66 19.20
C ALA A 707 -1.81 -22.59 20.31
N LYS A 708 -1.98 -23.03 21.53
CA LYS A 708 -2.10 -22.14 22.69
C LYS A 708 -0.85 -22.16 23.54
N THR A 709 -0.54 -21.03 24.15
CA THR A 709 0.47 -20.92 25.21
C THR A 709 0.01 -21.69 26.47
N ALA A 710 0.90 -21.94 27.43
CA ALA A 710 0.55 -22.56 28.72
C ALA A 710 -0.54 -21.78 29.49
N GLN A 711 -0.72 -20.49 29.23
CA GLN A 711 -1.76 -19.64 29.81
C GLN A 711 -3.07 -19.65 28.99
N GLY A 712 -3.17 -20.51 27.96
CA GLY A 712 -4.37 -20.67 27.12
C GLY A 712 -4.59 -19.59 26.09
N GLN A 713 -3.63 -18.65 25.87
CA GLN A 713 -3.70 -17.64 24.83
C GLN A 713 -3.32 -18.25 23.46
N PRO A 714 -3.99 -17.88 22.37
CA PRO A 714 -3.56 -18.31 21.03
C PRO A 714 -2.16 -17.76 20.74
N ILE A 715 -1.31 -18.62 20.17
CA ILE A 715 0.01 -18.17 19.72
C ILE A 715 -0.20 -17.22 18.54
N SER A 716 0.42 -16.05 18.62
CA SER A 716 0.33 -14.95 17.66
C SER A 716 1.56 -14.06 17.77
N MET A 717 1.66 -13.07 16.92
CA MET A 717 2.68 -12.03 17.02
C MET A 717 2.66 -11.35 18.40
N GLU A 718 1.48 -11.05 18.94
CA GLU A 718 1.32 -10.41 20.24
C GLU A 718 1.78 -11.33 21.38
N ALA A 719 1.38 -12.61 21.35
CA ALA A 719 1.79 -13.58 22.36
C ALA A 719 3.31 -13.76 22.39
N PHE A 720 3.94 -13.84 21.22
CA PHE A 720 5.40 -13.89 21.10
C PHE A 720 6.06 -12.64 21.68
N CYS A 721 5.66 -11.46 21.27
CA CYS A 721 6.24 -10.20 21.77
C CYS A 721 6.08 -10.05 23.29
N ILE A 722 4.90 -10.41 23.85
CA ILE A 722 4.65 -10.36 25.29
C ILE A 722 5.56 -11.35 26.03
N ALA A 723 5.68 -12.58 25.55
CA ALA A 723 6.50 -13.60 26.19
C ALA A 723 7.98 -13.24 26.20
N VAL A 724 8.52 -12.77 25.06
CA VAL A 724 9.89 -12.27 24.94
C VAL A 724 10.10 -11.06 25.85
N ALA A 725 9.17 -10.11 25.83
CA ALA A 725 9.28 -8.89 26.65
C ALA A 725 9.30 -9.21 28.15
N LYS A 726 8.45 -10.14 28.61
CA LYS A 726 8.43 -10.59 30.01
C LYS A 726 9.74 -11.29 30.40
N ARG A 727 10.25 -12.19 29.55
CA ARG A 727 11.50 -12.91 29.82
C ARG A 727 12.73 -12.00 29.86
N LEU A 728 12.72 -10.91 29.07
CA LEU A 728 13.77 -9.89 29.04
C LEU A 728 13.53 -8.75 30.05
N ALA A 729 12.41 -8.75 30.78
CA ALA A 729 11.96 -7.64 31.62
C ALA A 729 11.94 -6.28 30.88
N LEU A 730 11.44 -6.28 29.64
CA LEU A 730 11.35 -5.07 28.84
C LEU A 730 10.28 -4.11 29.39
N PRO A 731 10.51 -2.79 29.36
CA PRO A 731 9.52 -1.81 29.77
C PRO A 731 8.29 -1.85 28.87
N GLY A 732 7.15 -1.41 29.38
CA GLY A 732 5.91 -1.30 28.61
C GLY A 732 5.16 -2.61 28.38
N PHE A 733 5.54 -3.70 29.05
CA PHE A 733 4.88 -5.01 29.08
C PHE A 733 4.76 -5.50 30.54
N GLY A 734 3.94 -6.51 30.80
CA GLY A 734 3.69 -7.03 32.13
C GLY A 734 2.60 -6.24 32.85
N ASP A 735 2.67 -6.20 34.20
CA ASP A 735 1.55 -5.73 35.03
C ASP A 735 1.39 -4.19 35.08
N ARG A 736 2.41 -3.42 34.68
CA ARG A 736 2.47 -1.96 34.78
C ARG A 736 2.89 -1.34 33.44
N ALA A 737 2.03 -1.42 32.43
CA ALA A 737 2.39 -1.15 31.04
C ALA A 737 1.58 -0.03 30.35
N ILE A 738 0.33 0.16 30.72
CA ILE A 738 -0.60 1.07 30.01
C ILE A 738 -1.17 2.07 31.02
N GLY A 739 -0.98 3.34 30.78
CA GLY A 739 -1.56 4.43 31.58
C GLY A 739 -3.09 4.48 31.42
N ASP A 740 -3.81 4.63 32.52
CA ASP A 740 -5.28 4.68 32.55
C ASP A 740 -5.84 6.11 32.43
N GLY A 741 -4.99 7.11 32.28
CA GLY A 741 -5.36 8.52 32.28
C GLY A 741 -5.70 9.10 33.67
N GLN A 742 -5.66 8.30 34.74
CA GLN A 742 -5.92 8.69 36.12
C GLN A 742 -4.68 8.53 37.03
N GLY A 743 -3.57 8.09 36.46
CA GLY A 743 -2.30 7.89 37.15
C GLY A 743 -1.96 6.45 37.50
N GLU A 744 -2.85 5.51 37.20
CA GLU A 744 -2.58 4.07 37.34
C GLU A 744 -1.95 3.48 36.08
N LEU A 745 -1.17 2.42 36.28
CA LEU A 745 -0.57 1.61 35.22
C LEU A 745 -1.21 0.23 35.22
N LEU A 746 -1.87 -0.08 34.11
CA LEU A 746 -2.60 -1.31 33.86
C LEU A 746 -1.74 -2.35 33.14
N PRO A 747 -2.10 -3.64 33.19
CA PRO A 747 -1.31 -4.71 32.61
C PRO A 747 -1.39 -4.70 31.06
N LEU A 748 -0.29 -5.22 30.45
CA LEU A 748 -0.24 -5.68 29.07
C LEU A 748 0.32 -7.11 29.07
N ASN A 749 -0.55 -8.07 29.38
CA ASN A 749 -0.25 -9.49 29.51
C ASN A 749 -0.89 -10.34 28.41
N ARG A 750 -1.87 -9.78 27.68
CA ARG A 750 -2.64 -10.40 26.60
C ARG A 750 -2.87 -9.38 25.50
N ALA A 751 -3.16 -9.85 24.28
CA ALA A 751 -3.52 -8.99 23.16
C ALA A 751 -4.73 -8.09 23.47
N GLU A 752 -5.74 -8.64 24.14
CA GLU A 752 -6.96 -7.93 24.57
C GLU A 752 -6.63 -6.69 25.40
N ASP A 753 -5.62 -6.77 26.28
CA ASP A 753 -5.24 -5.64 27.15
C ASP A 753 -4.83 -4.40 26.36
N TYR A 754 -4.33 -4.58 25.15
CA TYR A 754 -3.93 -3.50 24.25
C TYR A 754 -5.08 -3.05 23.33
N TYR A 755 -5.70 -4.01 22.64
CA TYR A 755 -6.67 -3.69 21.59
C TYR A 755 -8.03 -3.24 22.13
N LEU A 756 -8.49 -3.77 23.27
CA LEU A 756 -9.74 -3.32 23.88
C LEU A 756 -9.61 -1.90 24.44
N ARG A 757 -8.45 -1.56 25.02
CA ARG A 757 -8.18 -0.18 25.46
C ARG A 757 -8.02 0.79 24.28
N ALA A 758 -7.44 0.33 23.16
CA ALA A 758 -7.46 1.09 21.91
C ALA A 758 -8.89 1.31 21.40
N ALA A 759 -9.76 0.29 21.51
CA ALA A 759 -11.18 0.42 21.19
C ALA A 759 -11.89 1.46 22.07
N ALA A 760 -11.59 1.49 23.36
CA ALA A 760 -12.14 2.51 24.26
C ALA A 760 -11.68 3.91 23.85
N ASN A 761 -10.41 4.08 23.52
CA ASN A 761 -9.92 5.36 22.97
C ASN A 761 -10.68 5.75 21.70
N VAL A 762 -10.93 4.81 20.77
CA VAL A 762 -11.73 5.08 19.56
C VAL A 762 -13.16 5.43 19.92
N ALA A 763 -13.78 4.72 20.87
CA ALA A 763 -15.16 4.93 21.27
C ALA A 763 -15.40 6.31 21.91
N PHE A 764 -14.42 6.81 22.65
CA PHE A 764 -14.51 8.11 23.35
C PHE A 764 -13.80 9.27 22.64
N ALA A 765 -13.24 9.04 21.45
CA ALA A 765 -12.55 10.10 20.70
C ALA A 765 -13.52 11.22 20.23
N GLY A 766 -13.00 12.44 20.06
CA GLY A 766 -13.75 13.59 19.53
C GLY A 766 -14.68 14.22 20.57
N LYS A 767 -15.73 14.93 20.08
CA LYS A 767 -16.60 15.76 20.95
C LYS A 767 -17.56 14.95 21.82
N ALA A 768 -17.96 13.77 21.36
CA ALA A 768 -18.86 12.87 22.08
C ALA A 768 -18.46 11.41 21.85
N PRO A 769 -18.65 10.54 22.86
CA PRO A 769 -18.47 9.11 22.67
C PRO A 769 -19.52 8.52 21.72
N VAL A 770 -19.24 7.34 21.16
CA VAL A 770 -20.22 6.60 20.36
C VAL A 770 -21.42 6.18 21.23
N PRO A 771 -22.59 5.89 20.64
CA PRO A 771 -23.71 5.30 21.38
C PRO A 771 -23.34 4.01 22.12
N ALA A 772 -24.09 3.64 23.13
CA ALA A 772 -24.03 2.30 23.72
C ALA A 772 -24.62 1.28 22.74
N ALA A 773 -24.04 0.08 22.70
CA ALA A 773 -24.58 -1.04 21.95
C ALA A 773 -25.94 -1.46 22.55
N ARG A 774 -26.87 -1.87 21.69
CA ARG A 774 -28.16 -2.43 22.12
C ARG A 774 -28.01 -3.92 22.38
N THR A 775 -28.61 -4.42 23.45
CA THR A 775 -28.49 -5.82 23.87
C THR A 775 -28.92 -6.78 22.76
N GLU A 776 -30.01 -6.45 22.03
CA GLU A 776 -30.54 -7.26 20.93
C GLU A 776 -29.56 -7.40 19.77
N GLU A 777 -28.69 -6.41 19.55
CA GLU A 777 -27.71 -6.42 18.48
C GLU A 777 -26.50 -7.30 18.78
N LEU A 778 -26.13 -7.44 20.06
CA LEU A 778 -24.92 -8.16 20.47
C LEU A 778 -24.97 -9.62 20.02
N ALA A 779 -26.11 -10.26 20.25
CA ALA A 779 -26.33 -11.64 19.78
C ALA A 779 -26.33 -11.73 18.27
N LEU A 780 -26.98 -10.77 17.56
CA LEU A 780 -27.04 -10.77 16.10
C LEU A 780 -25.66 -10.64 15.46
N CYS A 781 -24.77 -9.80 16.01
CA CYS A 781 -23.42 -9.59 15.48
C CYS A 781 -22.35 -10.50 16.10
N GLY A 782 -22.68 -11.31 17.09
CA GLY A 782 -21.76 -12.21 17.79
C GLY A 782 -20.83 -11.53 18.79
N VAL A 783 -21.03 -10.22 19.07
CA VAL A 783 -20.22 -9.47 20.06
C VAL A 783 -20.52 -9.91 21.48
N ASP A 784 -21.68 -10.55 21.73
CA ASP A 784 -22.00 -11.18 23.00
C ASP A 784 -20.89 -12.12 23.53
N ARG A 785 -20.16 -12.81 22.66
CA ARG A 785 -19.02 -13.65 23.00
C ARG A 785 -17.80 -12.87 23.54
N LEU A 786 -17.71 -11.57 23.30
CA LEU A 786 -16.62 -10.72 23.81
C LEU A 786 -16.93 -10.12 25.19
N LEU A 787 -18.17 -10.16 25.66
CA LEU A 787 -18.56 -9.49 26.93
C LEU A 787 -17.70 -9.90 28.12
N PRO A 788 -17.27 -11.17 28.28
CA PRO A 788 -16.37 -11.54 29.38
C PRO A 788 -15.00 -10.85 29.31
N GLN A 789 -14.41 -10.76 28.10
CA GLN A 789 -13.12 -10.08 27.90
C GLN A 789 -13.25 -8.56 28.08
N LEU A 790 -14.36 -7.97 27.61
CA LEU A 790 -14.66 -6.55 27.82
C LEU A 790 -14.75 -6.23 29.31
N ALA A 791 -15.53 -7.02 30.07
CA ALA A 791 -15.69 -6.83 31.50
C ALA A 791 -14.39 -7.05 32.33
N GLN A 792 -13.51 -7.93 31.85
CA GLN A 792 -12.21 -8.16 32.48
C GLN A 792 -11.21 -7.03 32.24
N THR A 793 -11.33 -6.30 31.11
CA THR A 793 -10.29 -5.40 30.60
C THR A 793 -10.64 -3.91 30.73
N LEU A 794 -11.92 -3.58 30.65
CA LEU A 794 -12.44 -2.23 30.54
C LEU A 794 -13.22 -1.79 31.78
N ARG A 795 -13.41 -0.50 31.95
CA ARG A 795 -14.30 0.08 32.93
C ARG A 795 -15.75 -0.13 32.52
N ALA A 796 -16.64 -0.17 33.50
CA ALA A 796 -18.06 -0.46 33.27
C ALA A 796 -18.72 0.49 32.25
N ASP A 797 -18.37 1.78 32.26
CA ASP A 797 -18.89 2.81 31.35
C ASP A 797 -18.36 2.68 29.91
N GLU A 798 -17.35 1.83 29.68
CA GLU A 798 -16.72 1.60 28.39
C GLU A 798 -17.29 0.40 27.64
N ILE A 799 -17.80 -0.61 28.38
CA ILE A 799 -18.15 -1.92 27.82
C ILE A 799 -19.15 -1.80 26.67
N ASP A 800 -20.29 -1.15 26.88
CA ASP A 800 -21.32 -1.04 25.84
C ASP A 800 -20.87 -0.19 24.65
N ARG A 801 -19.99 0.80 24.87
CA ARG A 801 -19.46 1.65 23.81
C ARG A 801 -18.42 0.94 22.95
N VAL A 802 -17.59 0.12 23.58
CA VAL A 802 -16.64 -0.74 22.86
C VAL A 802 -17.38 -1.86 22.12
N ALA A 803 -18.42 -2.43 22.73
CA ALA A 803 -19.30 -3.38 22.07
C ALA A 803 -19.97 -2.75 20.82
N PHE A 804 -20.37 -1.47 20.88
CA PHE A 804 -20.87 -0.74 19.72
C PHE A 804 -19.82 -0.66 18.59
N ILE A 805 -18.55 -0.35 18.88
CA ILE A 805 -17.46 -0.32 17.88
C ILE A 805 -17.39 -1.65 17.12
N TYR A 806 -17.38 -2.78 17.86
CA TYR A 806 -17.29 -4.10 17.24
C TYR A 806 -18.58 -4.51 16.51
N SER A 807 -19.75 -4.11 17.00
CA SER A 807 -21.02 -4.38 16.31
C SER A 807 -21.16 -3.63 14.96
N ARG A 808 -20.41 -2.54 14.77
CA ARG A 808 -20.35 -1.76 13.53
C ARG A 808 -19.12 -2.10 12.67
N GLY A 809 -18.13 -2.82 13.22
CA GLY A 809 -16.83 -3.06 12.57
C GLY A 809 -15.95 -1.81 12.48
N GLY A 810 -16.16 -0.86 13.41
CA GLY A 810 -15.39 0.36 13.48
C GLY A 810 -16.19 1.59 13.96
N ARG A 811 -15.56 2.76 13.81
CA ARG A 811 -16.19 4.06 14.01
C ARG A 811 -16.12 4.86 12.71
N PHE A 812 -17.27 5.30 12.25
CA PHE A 812 -17.43 6.03 11.00
C PHE A 812 -18.17 7.35 11.28
N ALA A 813 -17.53 8.47 10.97
CA ALA A 813 -18.19 9.77 11.03
C ALA A 813 -19.22 9.90 9.89
N ASP A 814 -20.21 10.75 10.08
CA ASP A 814 -21.19 11.06 9.07
C ASP A 814 -20.52 11.45 7.74
N HIS A 815 -21.09 11.01 6.63
CA HIS A 815 -20.59 11.30 5.29
C HIS A 815 -20.43 12.80 5.03
N ASP A 816 -21.41 13.60 5.42
CA ASP A 816 -21.45 15.04 5.19
C ASP A 816 -20.44 15.80 6.06
N SER A 817 -19.95 15.17 7.13
CA SER A 817 -18.87 15.75 7.95
C SER A 817 -17.56 15.95 7.19
N GLY A 818 -17.36 15.22 6.11
CA GLY A 818 -16.22 15.36 5.19
C GLY A 818 -16.41 16.42 4.10
N ARG A 819 -17.55 17.11 4.08
CA ARG A 819 -17.88 18.15 3.09
C ARG A 819 -18.42 19.38 3.80
N ARG A 820 -17.74 20.52 3.65
CA ARG A 820 -18.13 21.78 4.28
C ARG A 820 -17.67 22.96 3.44
N ASP A 821 -18.56 23.90 3.20
CA ASP A 821 -18.25 25.18 2.54
C ASP A 821 -17.46 25.03 1.23
N GLY A 822 -17.87 24.09 0.37
CA GLY A 822 -17.20 23.77 -0.89
C GLY A 822 -15.86 23.03 -0.75
N SER A 823 -15.50 22.60 0.47
CA SER A 823 -14.32 21.78 0.75
C SER A 823 -14.67 20.31 0.84
N VAL A 824 -13.70 19.44 0.50
CA VAL A 824 -13.79 17.98 0.64
C VAL A 824 -12.56 17.43 1.35
N GLY A 825 -12.77 16.51 2.31
CA GLY A 825 -11.74 15.90 3.11
C GLY A 825 -11.18 16.82 4.19
N ASN A 826 -10.02 16.45 4.72
CA ASN A 826 -9.31 17.30 5.69
C ASN A 826 -8.69 18.52 4.99
N ARG A 827 -8.75 19.67 5.67
CA ARG A 827 -7.96 20.85 5.28
C ARG A 827 -6.47 20.47 5.30
N TRP A 828 -5.76 20.91 4.26
CA TRP A 828 -4.31 20.78 4.21
C TRP A 828 -3.66 22.07 4.72
N GLU A 829 -2.89 21.96 5.79
CA GLU A 829 -2.38 23.14 6.56
C GLU A 829 -0.92 23.49 6.22
N LYS A 830 -0.36 22.87 5.15
CA LYS A 830 1.01 23.11 4.72
C LYS A 830 1.03 23.67 3.31
N PRO A 831 2.02 24.55 2.96
CA PRO A 831 2.17 25.01 1.57
C PRO A 831 2.50 23.86 0.63
N LEU A 832 1.82 23.81 -0.51
CA LEU A 832 2.18 22.88 -1.59
C LEU A 832 3.49 23.34 -2.22
N GLN A 833 4.42 22.41 -2.38
CA GLN A 833 5.79 22.70 -2.78
C GLN A 833 5.96 22.63 -4.29
N ILE A 834 6.05 23.77 -4.96
CA ILE A 834 6.59 23.87 -6.31
C ILE A 834 8.10 23.70 -6.27
N TRP A 835 8.73 24.31 -5.27
CA TRP A 835 10.12 24.09 -4.90
C TRP A 835 10.21 23.57 -3.48
N ASN A 836 10.84 22.40 -3.28
CA ASN A 836 11.06 21.84 -1.95
C ASN A 836 12.53 22.01 -1.55
N ALA A 837 12.79 22.99 -0.66
CA ALA A 837 14.13 23.30 -0.20
C ALA A 837 14.75 22.16 0.63
N GLU A 838 13.92 21.36 1.35
CA GLU A 838 14.40 20.20 2.11
C GLU A 838 14.99 19.13 1.17
N VAL A 839 14.38 18.90 0.01
CA VAL A 839 14.93 18.00 -1.00
C VAL A 839 16.19 18.59 -1.63
N ALA A 840 16.14 19.87 -2.02
CA ALA A 840 17.22 20.56 -2.73
C ALA A 840 18.54 20.70 -1.94
N LYS A 841 18.48 20.72 -0.60
CA LYS A 841 19.69 20.86 0.23
C LYS A 841 20.56 19.59 0.25
N HIS A 842 19.98 18.44 -0.05
CA HIS A 842 20.66 17.15 0.04
C HIS A 842 21.31 16.73 -1.29
N ARG A 843 22.36 15.91 -1.16
CA ARG A 843 23.06 15.31 -2.29
C ARG A 843 22.85 13.81 -2.33
N HIS A 844 22.94 13.25 -3.52
CA HIS A 844 22.96 11.81 -3.68
C HIS A 844 24.30 11.25 -3.22
N ALA A 845 24.25 10.27 -2.32
CA ALA A 845 25.44 9.80 -1.60
C ALA A 845 26.50 9.13 -2.50
N ILE A 846 26.12 8.62 -3.68
CA ILE A 846 27.08 8.01 -4.60
C ILE A 846 27.62 9.05 -5.58
N THR A 847 26.76 9.83 -6.23
CA THR A 847 27.20 10.76 -7.30
C THR A 847 27.68 12.12 -6.79
N GLY A 848 27.27 12.53 -5.57
CA GLY A 848 27.44 13.89 -5.07
C GLY A 848 26.52 14.93 -5.72
N GLU A 849 25.67 14.54 -6.71
CA GLU A 849 24.72 15.43 -7.38
C GLU A 849 23.64 15.90 -6.38
N ARG A 850 23.30 17.20 -6.40
CA ARG A 850 22.18 17.71 -5.61
C ARG A 850 20.86 17.21 -6.19
N PHE A 851 19.94 16.84 -5.33
CA PHE A 851 18.59 16.54 -5.76
C PHE A 851 17.88 17.80 -6.27
N SER A 852 17.07 17.66 -7.34
CA SER A 852 16.26 18.77 -7.81
C SER A 852 15.20 19.12 -6.77
N GLY A 853 15.09 20.41 -6.43
CA GLY A 853 14.06 20.94 -5.54
C GLY A 853 12.69 21.09 -6.22
N CYS A 854 12.58 20.89 -7.53
CA CYS A 854 11.31 20.92 -8.26
C CYS A 854 11.11 19.67 -9.13
N PRO A 855 9.88 19.41 -9.60
CA PRO A 855 9.60 18.37 -10.58
C PRO A 855 10.54 18.46 -11.78
N THR A 856 11.01 17.32 -12.24
CA THR A 856 11.91 17.23 -13.40
C THR A 856 11.83 15.85 -14.04
N CYS A 857 12.21 15.76 -15.31
CA CYS A 857 12.34 14.49 -16.00
C CYS A 857 13.78 13.99 -15.90
N TYR A 858 13.98 12.86 -15.22
CA TYR A 858 15.22 12.10 -15.24
C TYR A 858 15.03 10.78 -16.00
N PRO A 859 16.02 10.32 -16.77
CA PRO A 859 16.02 8.96 -17.28
C PRO A 859 16.06 7.96 -16.11
N ALA A 860 15.72 6.72 -16.37
CA ALA A 860 15.91 5.63 -15.40
C ALA A 860 17.42 5.43 -15.18
N ARG A 861 17.90 5.59 -13.93
CA ARG A 861 19.32 5.58 -13.56
C ARG A 861 19.71 4.36 -12.74
N LEU A 862 20.95 3.95 -12.88
CA LEU A 862 21.65 3.07 -11.94
C LEU A 862 22.16 3.89 -10.73
N SER A 863 22.69 3.23 -9.70
CA SER A 863 23.12 3.92 -8.47
C SER A 863 24.26 4.90 -8.69
N ASP A 864 25.11 4.68 -9.69
CA ASP A 864 26.21 5.59 -10.06
C ASP A 864 25.78 6.78 -10.92
N GLY A 865 24.48 6.91 -11.22
CA GLY A 865 23.92 8.01 -11.99
C GLY A 865 23.84 7.79 -13.49
N ARG A 866 24.47 6.74 -14.04
CA ARG A 866 24.34 6.39 -15.47
C ARG A 866 22.91 5.99 -15.81
N ALA A 867 22.47 6.36 -17.02
CA ALA A 867 21.20 5.88 -17.54
C ALA A 867 21.25 4.35 -17.74
N VAL A 868 20.17 3.65 -17.43
CA VAL A 868 20.12 2.19 -17.54
C VAL A 868 20.38 1.72 -18.96
N GLU A 869 20.00 2.51 -19.98
CA GLU A 869 20.18 2.23 -21.39
C GLU A 869 21.66 2.28 -21.83
N GLU A 870 22.52 2.98 -21.09
CA GLU A 870 23.96 3.01 -21.38
C GLU A 870 24.60 1.63 -21.16
N LEU A 871 24.13 0.92 -20.13
CA LEU A 871 24.63 -0.43 -19.81
C LEU A 871 23.79 -1.52 -20.47
N TYR A 872 22.51 -1.29 -20.64
CA TYR A 872 21.55 -2.23 -21.21
C TYR A 872 20.84 -1.61 -22.42
N PRO A 873 21.54 -1.44 -23.57
CA PRO A 873 21.04 -0.73 -24.74
C PRO A 873 19.90 -1.48 -25.44
N GLU A 874 18.99 -0.73 -26.08
CA GLU A 874 17.80 -1.24 -26.76
C GLU A 874 18.14 -2.28 -27.85
N ARG A 875 19.29 -2.19 -28.51
CA ARG A 875 19.74 -3.19 -29.49
C ARG A 875 19.85 -4.60 -28.90
N GLN A 876 20.14 -4.72 -27.59
CA GLN A 876 20.26 -5.98 -26.87
C GLN A 876 18.97 -6.29 -26.09
N TRP A 877 18.29 -5.26 -25.58
CA TRP A 877 17.11 -5.34 -24.75
C TRP A 877 15.97 -4.51 -25.37
N PRO A 878 15.37 -5.01 -26.48
CA PRO A 878 14.46 -4.23 -27.32
C PRO A 878 13.08 -4.01 -26.72
N LEU A 879 12.81 -4.57 -25.55
CA LEU A 879 11.51 -4.50 -24.88
C LEU A 879 11.66 -3.97 -23.46
N ARG A 880 10.57 -3.40 -22.92
CA ARG A 880 10.44 -2.96 -21.55
C ARG A 880 9.41 -3.85 -20.83
N LEU A 881 9.85 -4.50 -19.76
CA LEU A 881 8.98 -5.34 -18.94
C LEU A 881 8.26 -4.49 -17.89
N MET A 882 6.97 -4.73 -17.69
CA MET A 882 6.17 -4.07 -16.69
C MET A 882 5.23 -5.03 -15.97
N SER A 883 4.85 -4.70 -14.72
CA SER A 883 3.84 -5.45 -13.99
C SER A 883 2.53 -4.68 -13.84
N PHE A 884 1.43 -5.40 -13.85
CA PHE A 884 0.12 -4.89 -13.50
C PHE A 884 -0.59 -5.83 -12.52
N LYS A 885 -1.66 -5.35 -11.87
CA LYS A 885 -2.52 -6.17 -11.01
C LYS A 885 -3.90 -6.28 -11.62
N SER A 886 -4.49 -7.46 -11.56
CA SER A 886 -5.92 -7.64 -11.84
C SER A 886 -6.76 -7.50 -10.58
N ASN A 887 -8.06 -7.61 -10.74
CA ASN A 887 -9.03 -7.66 -9.65
C ASN A 887 -9.18 -9.08 -9.04
N VAL A 888 -8.54 -10.10 -9.60
CA VAL A 888 -8.60 -11.51 -9.18
C VAL A 888 -7.47 -11.83 -8.20
N MET A 889 -6.21 -11.85 -8.67
CA MET A 889 -5.07 -12.31 -7.89
C MET A 889 -4.33 -11.18 -7.17
N SER A 890 -3.71 -11.53 -6.04
CA SER A 890 -2.72 -10.72 -5.33
C SER A 890 -1.80 -11.66 -4.53
N SER A 891 -0.62 -11.18 -4.13
CA SER A 891 0.32 -11.96 -3.31
C SER A 891 -0.26 -12.46 -1.97
N SER A 892 -1.27 -11.78 -1.42
CA SER A 892 -1.96 -12.18 -0.19
C SER A 892 -3.10 -13.19 -0.41
N THR A 893 -3.38 -13.57 -1.65
CA THR A 893 -4.49 -14.48 -2.00
C THR A 893 -4.03 -15.72 -2.75
N ALA A 894 -2.72 -15.98 -2.78
CA ALA A 894 -2.13 -17.13 -3.48
C ALA A 894 -2.69 -18.49 -3.03
N VAL A 895 -3.05 -18.62 -1.75
CA VAL A 895 -3.62 -19.86 -1.18
C VAL A 895 -5.12 -20.03 -1.42
N ILE A 896 -5.78 -19.13 -2.16
CA ILE A 896 -7.23 -19.17 -2.39
C ILE A 896 -7.52 -19.90 -3.70
N ARG A 897 -8.00 -21.14 -3.59
CA ARG A 897 -8.24 -22.05 -4.73
C ARG A 897 -9.22 -21.48 -5.76
N ARG A 898 -10.36 -20.93 -5.33
CA ARG A 898 -11.37 -20.36 -6.24
C ARG A 898 -10.84 -19.24 -7.12
N LEU A 899 -9.85 -18.49 -6.68
CA LEU A 899 -9.24 -17.46 -7.52
C LEU A 899 -8.36 -18.06 -8.59
N HIS A 900 -7.66 -19.16 -8.31
CA HIS A 900 -6.95 -19.96 -9.32
C HIS A 900 -7.92 -20.64 -10.30
N ASP A 901 -9.09 -21.10 -9.85
CA ASP A 901 -10.12 -21.65 -10.75
C ASP A 901 -10.64 -20.60 -11.75
N VAL A 902 -10.74 -19.32 -11.32
CA VAL A 902 -11.13 -18.20 -12.19
C VAL A 902 -10.02 -17.81 -13.16
N LYS A 903 -8.78 -17.79 -12.68
CA LYS A 903 -7.60 -17.43 -13.48
C LYS A 903 -6.40 -18.28 -13.08
N PRO A 904 -6.23 -19.44 -13.74
CA PRO A 904 -5.23 -20.43 -13.34
C PRO A 904 -3.79 -19.97 -13.52
N VAL A 905 -3.50 -19.14 -14.52
CA VAL A 905 -2.15 -18.73 -14.92
C VAL A 905 -2.16 -17.29 -15.44
N ASN A 906 -1.04 -16.58 -15.27
CA ASN A 906 -0.82 -15.29 -15.90
C ASN A 906 -0.11 -15.46 -17.24
N LEU A 907 -0.86 -15.56 -18.33
CA LEU A 907 -0.29 -15.45 -19.67
C LEU A 907 0.38 -14.08 -19.81
N VAL A 908 1.58 -14.06 -20.36
CA VAL A 908 2.33 -12.81 -20.56
C VAL A 908 1.81 -12.10 -21.79
N ALA A 909 1.43 -10.84 -21.64
CA ALA A 909 0.84 -10.07 -22.72
C ALA A 909 1.90 -9.35 -23.56
N LEU A 910 1.78 -9.47 -24.87
CA LEU A 910 2.65 -8.85 -25.90
C LEU A 910 1.78 -8.27 -27.00
N ASN A 911 2.21 -7.15 -27.59
CA ASN A 911 1.51 -6.56 -28.73
C ASN A 911 1.62 -7.48 -29.98
N PRO A 912 0.57 -7.63 -30.81
CA PRO A 912 0.65 -8.39 -32.07
C PRO A 912 1.75 -7.91 -33.02
N ALA A 913 2.07 -6.62 -33.07
CA ALA A 913 3.18 -6.09 -33.88
C ALA A 913 4.54 -6.65 -33.41
N ASP A 914 4.75 -6.75 -32.10
CA ASP A 914 5.95 -7.38 -31.54
C ASP A 914 5.91 -8.90 -31.76
N GLY A 915 4.71 -9.54 -31.71
CA GLY A 915 4.53 -10.92 -32.11
C GLY A 915 5.07 -11.18 -33.52
N VAL A 916 4.69 -10.37 -34.48
CA VAL A 916 5.21 -10.42 -35.86
C VAL A 916 6.73 -10.19 -35.91
N ARG A 917 7.21 -9.13 -35.20
CA ARG A 917 8.64 -8.78 -35.13
C ARG A 917 9.53 -9.91 -34.64
N PHE A 918 9.06 -10.67 -33.66
CA PHE A 918 9.84 -11.74 -33.00
C PHE A 918 9.41 -13.16 -33.44
N GLY A 919 8.48 -13.30 -34.41
CA GLY A 919 7.99 -14.60 -34.89
C GLY A 919 7.18 -15.38 -33.85
N ILE A 920 6.48 -14.68 -32.96
CA ILE A 920 5.71 -15.25 -31.86
C ILE A 920 4.21 -15.21 -32.18
N GLN A 921 3.51 -16.31 -31.91
CA GLN A 921 2.06 -16.44 -32.03
C GLN A 921 1.39 -16.51 -30.66
N HIS A 922 0.08 -16.27 -30.62
CA HIS A 922 -0.70 -16.48 -29.42
C HIS A 922 -0.63 -17.94 -28.94
N GLY A 923 -0.32 -18.15 -27.67
CA GLY A 923 -0.16 -19.47 -27.07
C GLY A 923 1.27 -20.04 -27.13
N ASP A 924 2.20 -19.41 -27.89
CA ASP A 924 3.59 -19.85 -27.94
C ASP A 924 4.27 -19.76 -26.57
N TRP A 925 5.16 -20.71 -26.31
CA TRP A 925 6.12 -20.65 -25.23
C TRP A 925 7.33 -19.83 -25.64
N VAL A 926 7.78 -18.97 -24.74
CA VAL A 926 8.91 -18.08 -24.94
C VAL A 926 9.84 -18.09 -23.75
N SER A 927 11.11 -17.77 -23.98
CA SER A 927 12.02 -17.33 -22.93
C SER A 927 12.04 -15.80 -22.88
N ILE A 928 11.69 -15.23 -21.75
CA ILE A 928 11.83 -13.80 -21.44
C ILE A 928 13.09 -13.62 -20.65
N SER A 929 14.00 -12.82 -21.17
CA SER A 929 15.31 -12.55 -20.56
C SER A 929 15.43 -11.09 -20.14
N THR A 930 16.13 -10.85 -19.04
CA THR A 930 16.54 -9.54 -18.52
C THR A 930 17.98 -9.63 -18.04
N PRO A 931 18.63 -8.54 -17.66
CA PRO A 931 19.95 -8.61 -17.03
C PRO A 931 20.03 -9.50 -15.77
N GLY A 932 18.86 -9.76 -15.13
CA GLY A 932 18.76 -10.59 -13.93
C GLY A 932 18.54 -12.08 -14.17
N GLY A 933 18.35 -12.50 -15.40
CA GLY A 933 18.10 -13.90 -15.76
C GLY A 933 16.94 -14.08 -16.73
N SER A 934 16.46 -15.31 -16.85
CA SER A 934 15.36 -15.65 -17.77
C SER A 934 14.27 -16.49 -17.10
N ARG A 935 13.06 -16.43 -17.69
CA ARG A 935 11.90 -17.25 -17.32
C ARG A 935 11.13 -17.66 -18.56
N GLU A 936 10.65 -18.87 -18.56
CA GLU A 936 9.76 -19.37 -19.61
C GLU A 936 8.32 -18.97 -19.28
N ALA A 937 7.59 -18.56 -20.31
CA ALA A 937 6.20 -18.14 -20.18
C ALA A 937 5.42 -18.37 -21.44
N GLN A 938 4.11 -18.53 -21.32
CA GLN A 938 3.20 -18.62 -22.45
C GLN A 938 2.66 -17.22 -22.82
N ILE A 939 2.61 -16.91 -24.11
CA ILE A 939 2.25 -15.58 -24.62
C ILE A 939 0.76 -15.47 -24.90
N SER A 940 0.21 -14.30 -24.52
CA SER A 940 -1.06 -13.79 -25.02
C SER A 940 -0.83 -12.57 -25.90
N LEU A 941 -1.14 -12.65 -27.18
CA LEU A 941 -1.07 -11.49 -28.07
C LEU A 941 -2.30 -10.61 -27.85
N LEU A 942 -2.09 -9.37 -27.40
CA LEU A 942 -3.13 -8.41 -27.10
C LEU A 942 -2.81 -7.04 -27.73
N ALA A 943 -3.69 -6.56 -28.60
CA ALA A 943 -3.57 -5.22 -29.20
C ALA A 943 -3.63 -4.08 -28.16
N GLY A 944 -4.15 -4.38 -26.98
CA GLY A 944 -4.19 -3.45 -25.85
C GLY A 944 -2.89 -3.37 -25.04
N VAL A 945 -1.76 -3.84 -25.52
CA VAL A 945 -0.43 -3.61 -24.95
C VAL A 945 0.34 -2.69 -25.89
N MET A 946 1.05 -1.69 -25.35
CA MET A 946 1.87 -0.80 -26.16
C MET A 946 2.97 -1.62 -26.86
N PRO A 947 3.25 -1.41 -28.17
CA PRO A 947 4.41 -2.01 -28.82
C PRO A 947 5.71 -1.70 -28.06
N GLY A 948 6.62 -2.70 -27.98
CA GLY A 948 7.85 -2.58 -27.22
C GLY A 948 7.70 -2.93 -25.73
N VAL A 949 6.52 -3.38 -25.27
CA VAL A 949 6.23 -3.69 -23.86
C VAL A 949 5.85 -5.14 -23.66
N ILE A 950 6.43 -5.77 -22.63
CA ILE A 950 6.01 -7.06 -22.09
C ILE A 950 5.23 -6.78 -20.80
N ALA A 951 3.96 -7.16 -20.71
CA ALA A 951 3.12 -6.94 -19.54
C ALA A 951 2.84 -8.25 -18.78
N VAL A 952 3.20 -8.29 -17.50
CA VAL A 952 3.07 -9.45 -16.61
C VAL A 952 2.13 -9.15 -15.45
N GLU A 953 1.11 -9.97 -15.25
CA GLU A 953 0.24 -9.86 -14.10
C GLU A 953 0.92 -10.36 -12.83
N HIS A 954 0.82 -9.57 -11.76
CA HIS A 954 1.38 -9.88 -10.45
C HIS A 954 0.49 -10.87 -9.65
N GLY A 955 1.12 -11.73 -8.84
CA GLY A 955 0.43 -12.62 -7.90
C GLY A 955 0.50 -14.10 -8.26
N TYR A 956 1.37 -14.48 -9.16
CA TYR A 956 1.61 -15.83 -9.67
C TYR A 956 3.06 -16.26 -9.52
N GLY A 957 3.37 -17.51 -9.87
CA GLY A 957 4.72 -18.05 -9.91
C GLY A 957 5.37 -18.11 -8.52
N HIS A 958 4.60 -18.47 -7.49
CA HIS A 958 5.15 -18.75 -6.16
C HIS A 958 5.98 -20.04 -6.19
N ARG A 959 7.03 -20.06 -5.38
CA ARG A 959 7.86 -21.27 -5.16
C ARG A 959 7.56 -21.92 -3.82
N GLU A 960 6.95 -21.16 -2.94
CA GLU A 960 6.54 -21.56 -1.59
C GLU A 960 5.02 -21.35 -1.45
N MET A 961 4.51 -21.14 -0.28
CA MET A 961 3.08 -21.02 0.00
C MET A 961 2.30 -22.32 -0.21
N GLY A 962 2.99 -23.48 -0.22
CA GLY A 962 2.44 -24.79 -0.57
C GLY A 962 2.80 -25.26 -1.98
N ALA A 963 3.57 -24.50 -2.78
CA ALA A 963 4.09 -24.92 -4.08
C ALA A 963 5.28 -25.89 -3.95
N SER A 964 6.02 -25.83 -2.84
CA SER A 964 7.14 -26.72 -2.52
C SER A 964 6.79 -27.66 -1.38
N GLN A 965 7.41 -28.85 -1.36
CA GLN A 965 7.21 -29.83 -0.31
C GLN A 965 8.05 -29.46 0.92
N HIS A 966 7.38 -29.32 2.06
CA HIS A 966 7.99 -29.21 3.38
C HIS A 966 7.65 -30.42 4.23
N TYR A 967 8.46 -30.68 5.25
CA TYR A 967 8.30 -31.79 6.17
C TYR A 967 8.27 -31.26 7.62
N LEU A 968 7.35 -31.77 8.43
CA LEU A 968 7.24 -31.47 9.85
C LEU A 968 7.33 -32.77 10.64
N ASP A 969 8.36 -32.93 11.50
CA ASP A 969 8.69 -34.15 12.21
C ASP A 969 8.85 -35.37 11.30
N GLY A 970 9.33 -35.15 10.06
CA GLY A 970 9.50 -36.18 9.04
C GLY A 970 8.27 -36.43 8.16
N GLU A 971 7.10 -35.93 8.53
CA GLU A 971 5.85 -36.07 7.78
C GLU A 971 5.67 -34.95 6.74
N PRO A 972 5.19 -35.24 5.53
CA PRO A 972 5.00 -34.23 4.51
C PRO A 972 3.84 -33.28 4.87
N LEU A 973 4.07 -31.97 4.74
CA LEU A 973 3.02 -30.95 4.83
C LEU A 973 2.18 -30.91 3.56
N ALA A 974 0.99 -30.33 3.66
CA ALA A 974 0.08 -30.17 2.51
C ALA A 974 0.72 -29.32 1.41
N MET A 975 0.40 -29.65 0.16
CA MET A 975 0.80 -28.94 -1.06
C MET A 975 -0.40 -28.55 -1.92
N ASP A 976 -0.19 -27.52 -2.77
CA ASP A 976 -1.10 -27.16 -3.87
C ASP A 976 -0.27 -26.65 -5.06
N GLU A 977 0.00 -27.52 -6.01
CA GLU A 977 0.84 -27.26 -7.19
C GLU A 977 0.35 -26.08 -8.06
N ARG A 978 -0.95 -25.73 -7.98
CA ARG A 978 -1.52 -24.59 -8.73
C ARG A 978 -0.91 -23.26 -8.30
N ILE A 979 -0.37 -23.16 -7.09
CA ILE A 979 0.26 -21.95 -6.56
C ILE A 979 1.57 -21.63 -7.31
N ALA A 980 2.23 -22.63 -7.87
CA ALA A 980 3.42 -22.47 -8.71
C ALA A 980 3.09 -21.96 -10.13
N ALA A 981 1.83 -21.99 -10.56
CA ALA A 981 1.47 -21.68 -11.94
C ALA A 981 1.84 -20.23 -12.34
N GLY A 982 2.26 -20.08 -13.60
CA GLY A 982 2.65 -18.80 -14.18
C GLY A 982 4.04 -18.34 -13.76
N ILE A 983 4.30 -17.03 -13.92
CA ILE A 983 5.59 -16.44 -13.60
C ILE A 983 5.47 -15.27 -12.60
N ASN A 984 6.51 -15.11 -11.78
CA ASN A 984 6.70 -13.92 -10.97
C ASN A 984 7.64 -12.95 -11.71
N LEU A 985 7.15 -11.77 -12.09
CA LEU A 985 7.99 -10.73 -12.72
C LEU A 985 9.22 -10.39 -11.85
N ASN A 986 9.09 -10.43 -10.52
CA ASN A 986 10.18 -10.06 -9.63
C ASN A 986 11.40 -10.99 -9.76
N ASP A 987 11.22 -12.21 -10.25
CA ASP A 987 12.33 -13.12 -10.57
C ASP A 987 13.13 -12.67 -11.81
N LEU A 988 12.63 -11.73 -12.57
CA LEU A 988 13.26 -11.11 -13.74
C LEU A 988 13.89 -9.74 -13.42
N GLY A 989 13.81 -9.25 -12.17
CA GLY A 989 14.59 -8.10 -11.73
C GLY A 989 16.08 -8.42 -11.70
N PHE A 990 16.93 -7.41 -11.63
CA PHE A 990 18.38 -7.58 -11.67
C PHE A 990 19.11 -6.85 -10.53
N ALA A 991 20.31 -7.32 -10.20
CA ALA A 991 21.22 -6.64 -9.32
C ALA A 991 21.80 -5.40 -10.03
N ASP A 992 21.86 -4.28 -9.33
CA ASP A 992 22.55 -3.09 -9.84
C ASP A 992 24.06 -3.32 -9.79
N PRO A 993 24.74 -3.45 -10.96
CA PRO A 993 26.16 -3.79 -11.01
C PRO A 993 27.07 -2.63 -10.60
N THR A 994 26.52 -1.43 -10.40
CA THR A 994 27.28 -0.23 -10.04
C THR A 994 27.42 -0.06 -8.52
N ARG A 995 26.84 -0.97 -7.74
CA ARG A 995 26.85 -0.89 -6.27
C ARG A 995 27.98 -1.71 -5.64
N GLU A 996 28.73 -1.09 -4.73
CA GLU A 996 29.72 -1.81 -3.91
C GLU A 996 29.01 -2.74 -2.91
N VAL A 997 28.02 -2.24 -2.17
CA VAL A 997 27.14 -3.08 -1.35
C VAL A 997 26.02 -3.61 -2.24
N PRO A 998 26.03 -4.92 -2.56
CA PRO A 998 25.14 -5.50 -3.55
C PRO A 998 23.68 -5.32 -3.19
N ASN A 999 22.87 -4.83 -4.12
CA ASN A 999 21.41 -4.74 -4.03
C ASN A 999 20.79 -4.79 -5.42
N THR A 1000 19.50 -4.85 -5.49
CA THR A 1000 18.73 -4.78 -6.73
C THR A 1000 18.72 -3.36 -7.30
N TRP A 1001 18.29 -3.23 -8.55
CA TRP A 1001 18.01 -1.94 -9.16
C TRP A 1001 16.81 -1.28 -8.47
N LEU A 1002 16.99 -0.07 -7.97
CA LEU A 1002 16.04 0.66 -7.13
C LEU A 1002 15.81 2.08 -7.66
N ASP A 1003 14.72 2.71 -7.21
CA ASP A 1003 14.51 4.15 -7.42
C ASP A 1003 15.68 4.94 -6.83
N TRP A 1004 16.26 5.79 -7.66
CA TRP A 1004 17.50 6.51 -7.38
C TRP A 1004 17.42 7.44 -6.15
N VAL A 1005 16.25 7.97 -5.86
CA VAL A 1005 16.02 8.93 -4.75
C VAL A 1005 15.58 8.23 -3.47
N THR A 1006 14.71 7.23 -3.58
CA THR A 1006 14.00 6.66 -2.43
C THR A 1006 14.42 5.24 -2.05
N GLY A 1007 15.15 4.56 -2.94
CA GLY A 1007 15.43 3.14 -2.77
C GLY A 1007 14.19 2.24 -2.92
N ALA A 1008 13.11 2.71 -3.53
CA ALA A 1008 11.92 1.90 -3.79
C ALA A 1008 12.19 0.85 -4.87
N ALA A 1009 11.54 -0.30 -4.76
CA ALA A 1009 11.66 -1.38 -5.74
C ALA A 1009 11.14 -0.99 -7.13
N VAL A 1010 11.86 -1.42 -8.16
CA VAL A 1010 11.53 -1.17 -9.57
C VAL A 1010 10.82 -2.38 -10.17
N ARG A 1011 9.65 -2.16 -10.75
CA ARG A 1011 8.85 -3.16 -11.48
C ARG A 1011 8.35 -2.67 -12.83
N GLN A 1012 8.69 -1.42 -13.18
CA GLN A 1012 8.26 -0.76 -14.41
C GLN A 1012 9.48 -0.35 -15.21
N GLY A 1013 9.53 -0.74 -16.49
CA GLY A 1013 10.61 -0.35 -17.39
C GLY A 1013 11.88 -1.22 -17.30
N ILE A 1014 11.79 -2.46 -16.79
CA ILE A 1014 12.96 -3.37 -16.76
C ILE A 1014 13.36 -3.73 -18.20
N PRO A 1015 14.64 -3.53 -18.61
CA PRO A 1015 15.13 -3.94 -19.92
C PRO A 1015 14.94 -5.43 -20.16
N ALA A 1016 14.37 -5.83 -21.30
CA ALA A 1016 14.01 -7.21 -21.59
C ALA A 1016 14.19 -7.59 -23.06
N ALA A 1017 14.41 -8.87 -23.28
CA ALA A 1017 14.38 -9.52 -24.59
C ALA A 1017 13.47 -10.76 -24.53
N ILE A 1018 13.01 -11.21 -25.69
CA ILE A 1018 12.12 -12.34 -25.82
C ILE A 1018 12.56 -13.25 -27.00
N VAL A 1019 12.52 -14.55 -26.76
CA VAL A 1019 12.84 -15.55 -27.79
C VAL A 1019 11.79 -16.65 -27.75
N LYS A 1020 11.26 -17.03 -28.90
CA LYS A 1020 10.38 -18.19 -29.04
C LYS A 1020 11.13 -19.47 -28.73
N LEU A 1021 10.57 -20.32 -27.89
CA LEU A 1021 11.10 -21.67 -27.65
C LEU A 1021 10.69 -22.60 -28.80
N SER A 1022 11.62 -23.40 -29.25
CA SER A 1022 11.31 -24.49 -30.18
C SER A 1022 10.42 -25.49 -29.45
N ALA A 1023 9.36 -25.93 -30.13
CA ALA A 1023 8.40 -26.91 -29.62
C ALA A 1023 9.10 -28.27 -29.34
#